data_fe3e0a8efcaf993456653cfa2731ffa8
#
_entry.id   fe3e0a8efcaf993456653cfa2731ffa8
#
_cell.length_a   1.000
_cell.length_b   1.000
_cell.length_c   1.000
_cell.angle_alpha   90.00
_cell.angle_beta   90.00
_cell.angle_gamma   90.00
#
_symmetry.space_group_name_H-M   'P 1'
#
loop_
_entity.id
_entity.type
_entity.pdbx_description
1 polymer ?
#
loop_
_entity_poly.entity_id
_entity_poly.type
_entity_poly.pdbx_seq_one_letter_code
_entity_poly.pdbx_strand_id
1 'polypeptide(L)'
;MQIPAQILAQCHAYGVEAYPEETCGFIVGNLDDTESLETVYPMRNIMNELHKEDPEQFPRTGRDGYMIDPREHMKLERSLKKAGKQIKVIYHSHPDVGAYFSEKDKEDALWNGNARYPGITFLVCATNQGKAGNAILADFNATENDFDITEIPATTTAASSGLLGGIFGVSGILPTLDFIHEWKNGKRELEYGYFRFVPPKQVKNLQQQLAARQQARHALAYSSGRAALLELLSYLEDSRPHTNLHLASTETFIADALPSLEIPPRCFNLNQLPAAENFSGKEGDLILIAPEDPQNFVRENAAWLGKFKKLRVPVIIFEEAVSGFWPADIQDKWPHGLTYWISGFSLPKSRDLPSGIVGGVILSNNDRQIAELSELRKRRGAVLSARNAALFCEQFSENTEGTKSSSENSAEGETEAGCVHEEEVTKKLCEWEHAASGLLFPSGMAAIMAVLTLLQKKEKPRLIVIGLLYSETYSLLMDSRRFTPYEAVFLGLHELDRLAEVLTKDTAMVITETVTNPLCGVPDLERIGKLANAQGVPFVVDNTLASPANCQPVDWGADYVIHSTTKYLSGTNDHAGGAVLVKCPEKAKGLKKFQQNWGLEISPLETEVLQKRMLDFEERMQRFNENSLAVAHFLEAHSAVNRVYYACSPSDVSSSAAPKLLSGNGGVVSFVLKNDTEENLRRFYDGEFTSIFKAPTLGSNETLVCPYSLLTHYHDSDEDLLEIELPRHLIRIASGSENEIEPIIADLNSALARTTH
;
A
#
# COMPACT_ATOMS: atom_id res chain seq x y z
N MET A 1 26.62 9.11 26.54
CA MET A 1 26.10 9.21 25.14
C MET A 1 24.63 9.60 25.16
N GLN A 2 24.14 10.44 24.26
CA GLN A 2 22.71 10.80 24.17
C GLN A 2 22.12 10.11 22.93
N ILE A 3 21.08 9.30 23.12
CA ILE A 3 20.41 8.62 22.00
C ILE A 3 19.40 9.61 21.37
N PRO A 4 19.50 9.92 20.08
CA PRO A 4 18.50 10.72 19.38
C PRO A 4 17.11 10.07 19.51
N ALA A 5 16.06 10.88 19.77
CA ALA A 5 14.71 10.39 19.97
C ALA A 5 14.22 9.47 18.85
N GLN A 6 14.65 9.73 17.62
CA GLN A 6 14.35 8.94 16.45
C GLN A 6 15.00 7.54 16.47
N ILE A 7 16.26 7.45 16.86
CA ILE A 7 16.97 6.16 17.01
C ILE A 7 16.31 5.33 18.11
N LEU A 8 15.97 5.96 19.23
CA LEU A 8 15.24 5.32 20.33
C LEU A 8 13.86 4.79 19.87
N ALA A 9 13.12 5.60 19.12
CA ALA A 9 11.81 5.22 18.59
C ALA A 9 11.90 4.00 17.64
N GLN A 10 12.96 3.89 16.82
CA GLN A 10 13.21 2.72 15.98
C GLN A 10 13.47 1.47 16.82
N CYS A 11 14.30 1.57 17.85
CA CYS A 11 14.56 0.43 18.75
C CYS A 11 13.28 -0.04 19.46
N HIS A 12 12.45 0.88 19.93
CA HIS A 12 11.14 0.56 20.50
C HIS A 12 10.19 -0.09 19.48
N ALA A 13 10.17 0.40 18.24
CA ALA A 13 9.34 -0.18 17.18
C ALA A 13 9.70 -1.63 16.92
N TYR A 14 11.00 -1.96 16.84
CA TYR A 14 11.46 -3.34 16.70
C TYR A 14 11.09 -4.20 17.92
N GLY A 15 11.14 -3.64 19.15
CA GLY A 15 10.69 -4.33 20.35
C GLY A 15 9.19 -4.64 20.34
N VAL A 16 8.38 -3.71 19.85
CA VAL A 16 6.93 -3.91 19.70
C VAL A 16 6.63 -4.96 18.61
N GLU A 17 7.36 -4.92 17.50
CA GLU A 17 7.23 -5.88 16.39
C GLU A 17 7.62 -7.31 16.81
N ALA A 18 8.69 -7.46 17.59
CA ALA A 18 9.15 -8.76 18.04
C ALA A 18 8.33 -9.34 19.21
N TYR A 19 7.52 -8.52 19.89
CA TYR A 19 6.75 -8.96 21.06
C TYR A 19 5.91 -10.22 20.75
N PRO A 20 5.90 -11.27 21.61
CA PRO A 20 6.40 -11.32 22.99
C PRO A 20 7.87 -11.76 23.12
N GLU A 21 8.68 -11.71 22.08
CA GLU A 21 10.11 -12.04 22.11
C GLU A 21 10.98 -10.80 22.23
N GLU A 22 12.23 -10.98 22.69
CA GLU A 22 13.21 -9.91 22.70
C GLU A 22 13.72 -9.62 21.29
N THR A 23 13.72 -8.33 20.90
CA THR A 23 14.51 -7.87 19.75
C THR A 23 15.92 -7.55 20.17
N CYS A 24 16.86 -7.63 19.24
CA CYS A 24 18.25 -7.22 19.47
C CYS A 24 18.87 -6.63 18.19
N GLY A 25 19.95 -5.89 18.34
CA GLY A 25 20.66 -5.35 17.18
C GLY A 25 21.71 -4.30 17.54
N PHE A 26 22.10 -3.51 16.55
CA PHE A 26 23.18 -2.55 16.63
C PHE A 26 22.74 -1.16 16.18
N ILE A 27 23.28 -0.11 16.85
CA ILE A 27 23.21 1.27 16.35
C ILE A 27 24.62 1.64 15.90
N VAL A 28 24.68 2.16 14.68
CA VAL A 28 25.91 2.42 13.95
C VAL A 28 26.07 3.91 13.71
N GLY A 29 27.30 4.38 13.80
CA GLY A 29 27.68 5.76 13.49
C GLY A 29 29.00 5.86 12.74
N ASN A 30 29.44 7.09 12.46
CA ASN A 30 30.69 7.35 11.78
C ASN A 30 31.89 6.92 12.62
N LEU A 31 32.92 6.35 11.99
CA LEU A 31 34.14 5.91 12.69
C LEU A 31 34.90 7.06 13.37
N ASP A 32 34.95 8.21 12.69
CA ASP A 32 35.72 9.37 13.12
C ASP A 32 34.95 10.31 14.07
N ASP A 33 33.66 10.05 14.31
CA ASP A 33 32.80 10.82 15.21
C ASP A 33 32.23 9.92 16.31
N THR A 34 32.67 10.14 17.54
CA THR A 34 32.28 9.30 18.70
C THR A 34 30.81 9.46 19.10
N GLU A 35 30.17 10.59 18.81
CA GLU A 35 28.80 10.91 19.17
C GLU A 35 27.80 10.61 18.03
N SER A 36 28.29 10.30 16.83
CA SER A 36 27.45 10.01 15.66
C SER A 36 26.66 8.71 15.86
N LEU A 37 25.32 8.79 15.79
CA LEU A 37 24.39 7.67 15.75
C LEU A 37 23.48 7.86 14.51
N GLU A 38 23.63 6.99 13.50
CA GLU A 38 23.04 7.23 12.18
C GLU A 38 21.98 6.20 11.80
N THR A 39 22.20 4.91 12.12
CA THR A 39 21.38 3.82 11.61
C THR A 39 21.21 2.70 12.63
N VAL A 40 19.98 2.23 12.79
CA VAL A 40 19.67 1.03 13.58
C VAL A 40 19.66 -0.19 12.65
N TYR A 41 20.42 -1.22 13.03
CA TYR A 41 20.46 -2.52 12.37
C TYR A 41 19.81 -3.57 13.28
N PRO A 42 18.53 -3.92 13.07
CA PRO A 42 17.94 -5.05 13.79
C PRO A 42 18.64 -6.34 13.34
N MET A 43 18.91 -7.19 14.29
CA MET A 43 19.59 -8.47 14.08
C MET A 43 18.64 -9.60 14.46
N ARG A 44 18.86 -10.75 13.85
CA ARG A 44 18.06 -11.94 14.17
C ARG A 44 18.42 -12.44 15.57
N ASN A 45 17.39 -12.63 16.40
CA ASN A 45 17.51 -13.31 17.67
C ASN A 45 17.44 -14.83 17.45
N ILE A 46 18.54 -15.56 17.65
CA ILE A 46 18.60 -17.02 17.45
C ILE A 46 18.42 -17.81 18.75
N MET A 47 17.99 -17.18 19.85
CA MET A 47 17.89 -17.84 21.15
C MET A 47 16.93 -19.04 21.15
N ASN A 48 15.79 -18.92 20.46
CA ASN A 48 14.84 -20.05 20.35
C ASN A 48 15.43 -21.26 19.64
N GLU A 49 16.29 -21.06 18.66
CA GLU A 49 16.97 -22.11 17.91
C GLU A 49 17.98 -22.81 18.78
N LEU A 50 18.82 -22.03 19.49
CA LEU A 50 19.79 -22.55 20.42
C LEU A 50 19.16 -23.32 21.58
N HIS A 51 18.07 -22.77 22.15
CA HIS A 51 17.28 -23.45 23.17
C HIS A 51 16.71 -24.79 22.68
N LYS A 52 16.23 -24.83 21.46
CA LYS A 52 15.70 -26.08 20.86
C LYS A 52 16.78 -27.10 20.58
N GLU A 53 18.01 -26.67 20.20
CA GLU A 53 19.16 -27.54 19.95
C GLU A 53 19.74 -28.10 21.23
N ASP A 54 19.95 -27.28 22.26
CA ASP A 54 20.49 -27.68 23.55
C ASP A 54 19.88 -26.88 24.72
N PRO A 55 18.75 -27.34 25.28
CA PRO A 55 18.06 -26.66 26.37
C PRO A 55 18.87 -26.59 27.69
N GLU A 56 19.83 -27.50 27.89
CA GLU A 56 20.67 -27.48 29.09
C GLU A 56 21.73 -26.37 29.00
N GLN A 57 22.33 -26.20 27.84
CA GLN A 57 23.30 -25.15 27.60
C GLN A 57 22.63 -23.76 27.39
N PHE A 58 21.48 -23.74 26.76
CA PHE A 58 20.69 -22.51 26.48
C PHE A 58 19.31 -22.60 27.14
N PRO A 59 19.20 -22.38 28.46
CA PRO A 59 17.94 -22.55 29.20
C PRO A 59 16.90 -21.47 28.92
N ARG A 60 17.27 -20.34 28.29
CA ARG A 60 16.39 -19.22 27.93
C ARG A 60 15.82 -19.39 26.53
N THR A 61 14.68 -18.76 26.31
CA THR A 61 14.02 -18.66 25.02
C THR A 61 14.12 -17.24 24.49
N GLY A 62 13.61 -16.96 23.30
CA GLY A 62 13.54 -15.61 22.75
C GLY A 62 12.67 -14.64 23.56
N ARG A 63 11.86 -15.13 24.54
CA ARG A 63 11.02 -14.29 25.42
C ARG A 63 11.78 -13.70 26.60
N ASP A 64 12.87 -14.30 27.00
CA ASP A 64 13.64 -13.96 28.22
C ASP A 64 15.15 -13.90 27.97
N GLY A 65 15.55 -13.83 26.70
CA GLY A 65 16.93 -13.67 26.30
C GLY A 65 17.12 -13.47 24.81
N TYR A 66 18.29 -13.01 24.44
CA TYR A 66 18.66 -12.87 23.04
C TYR A 66 20.07 -13.42 22.76
N MET A 67 20.27 -13.80 21.52
CA MET A 67 21.59 -14.12 20.94
C MET A 67 21.60 -13.66 19.49
N ILE A 68 22.51 -12.75 19.18
CA ILE A 68 22.71 -12.29 17.79
C ILE A 68 23.48 -13.36 17.01
N ASP A 69 23.03 -13.70 15.78
CA ASP A 69 23.76 -14.66 14.94
C ASP A 69 25.20 -14.17 14.67
N PRO A 70 26.24 -14.89 15.12
CA PRO A 70 27.62 -14.47 14.96
C PRO A 70 28.05 -14.30 13.50
N ARG A 71 27.43 -15.03 12.58
CA ARG A 71 27.75 -14.95 11.15
C ARG A 71 27.21 -13.64 10.55
N GLU A 72 26.00 -13.25 10.94
CA GLU A 72 25.41 -11.97 10.52
C GLU A 72 26.17 -10.79 11.11
N HIS A 73 26.54 -10.88 12.40
CA HIS A 73 27.36 -9.86 13.08
C HIS A 73 28.68 -9.64 12.33
N MET A 74 29.46 -10.72 12.07
CA MET A 74 30.74 -10.62 11.36
C MET A 74 30.57 -10.06 9.92
N LYS A 75 29.47 -10.37 9.25
CA LYS A 75 29.16 -9.85 7.91
C LYS A 75 28.88 -8.35 7.97
N LEU A 76 28.10 -7.90 8.95
CA LEU A 76 27.83 -6.49 9.17
C LEU A 76 29.11 -5.72 9.48
N GLU A 77 29.93 -6.14 10.44
CA GLU A 77 31.19 -5.47 10.79
C GLU A 77 32.11 -5.27 9.58
N ARG A 78 32.24 -6.29 8.72
CA ARG A 78 33.04 -6.19 7.50
C ARG A 78 32.49 -5.13 6.54
N SER A 79 31.17 -5.00 6.43
CA SER A 79 30.54 -4.01 5.59
C SER A 79 30.72 -2.60 6.14
N LEU A 80 30.55 -2.42 7.44
CA LEU A 80 30.72 -1.15 8.14
C LEU A 80 32.15 -0.61 8.03
N LYS A 81 33.14 -1.49 8.24
CA LYS A 81 34.55 -1.11 8.09
C LYS A 81 34.89 -0.58 6.69
N LYS A 82 34.30 -1.16 5.64
CA LYS A 82 34.45 -0.66 4.26
C LYS A 82 33.78 0.68 4.04
N ALA A 83 32.71 0.98 4.79
CA ALA A 83 31.94 2.22 4.70
C ALA A 83 32.44 3.34 5.63
N GLY A 84 33.55 3.14 6.39
CA GLY A 84 34.02 4.11 7.38
C GLY A 84 33.12 4.26 8.59
N LYS A 85 32.33 3.21 8.91
CA LYS A 85 31.38 3.18 10.02
C LYS A 85 31.74 2.14 11.06
N GLN A 86 31.17 2.28 12.27
CA GLN A 86 31.36 1.31 13.36
C GLN A 86 30.09 1.18 14.21
N ILE A 87 29.96 0.07 14.93
CA ILE A 87 28.96 -0.14 15.95
C ILE A 87 29.25 0.78 17.13
N LYS A 88 28.26 1.50 17.63
CA LYS A 88 28.32 2.41 18.77
C LYS A 88 27.49 1.91 19.96
N VAL A 89 26.34 1.27 19.68
CA VAL A 89 25.43 0.78 20.69
C VAL A 89 24.97 -0.62 20.33
N ILE A 90 24.88 -1.51 21.34
CA ILE A 90 24.16 -2.77 21.29
C ILE A 90 22.81 -2.54 21.95
N TYR A 91 21.70 -2.83 21.26
CA TYR A 91 20.38 -2.70 21.86
C TYR A 91 19.64 -4.03 21.93
N HIS A 92 18.77 -4.17 22.93
CA HIS A 92 17.79 -5.24 23.02
C HIS A 92 16.51 -4.76 23.72
N SER A 93 15.45 -5.57 23.68
CA SER A 93 14.19 -5.25 24.36
C SER A 93 13.88 -6.25 25.46
N HIS A 94 13.18 -5.78 26.49
CA HIS A 94 12.64 -6.60 27.56
C HIS A 94 11.10 -6.62 27.49
N PRO A 95 10.47 -7.77 27.14
CA PRO A 95 9.02 -7.93 27.18
C PRO A 95 8.47 -8.01 28.61
N ASP A 96 7.52 -7.14 28.95
CA ASP A 96 6.70 -7.15 30.19
C ASP A 96 7.41 -7.00 31.53
N VAL A 97 8.72 -6.76 31.55
CA VAL A 97 9.50 -6.67 32.80
C VAL A 97 10.16 -5.29 33.01
N GLY A 98 9.94 -4.33 32.11
CA GLY A 98 10.55 -3.00 32.18
C GLY A 98 11.99 -2.95 31.68
N ALA A 99 12.53 -1.74 31.50
CA ALA A 99 13.92 -1.55 31.09
C ALA A 99 14.85 -1.56 32.30
N TYR A 100 15.74 -2.53 32.37
CA TYR A 100 16.83 -2.62 33.34
C TYR A 100 17.99 -3.42 32.73
N PHE A 101 19.20 -3.18 33.18
CA PHE A 101 20.37 -3.94 32.75
C PHE A 101 20.54 -5.12 33.71
N SER A 102 20.19 -6.34 33.23
CA SER A 102 20.13 -7.52 34.08
C SER A 102 21.54 -8.01 34.45
N GLU A 103 21.66 -8.81 35.53
CA GLU A 103 22.94 -9.44 35.89
C GLU A 103 23.50 -10.29 34.73
N LYS A 104 22.60 -10.89 33.93
CA LYS A 104 23.00 -11.64 32.74
C LYS A 104 23.55 -10.74 31.65
N ASP A 105 22.92 -9.55 31.41
CA ASP A 105 23.46 -8.59 30.46
C ASP A 105 24.84 -8.09 30.87
N LYS A 106 25.08 -7.89 32.18
CA LYS A 106 26.41 -7.56 32.73
C LYS A 106 27.42 -8.69 32.49
N GLU A 107 27.02 -9.94 32.76
CA GLU A 107 27.90 -11.10 32.49
C GLU A 107 28.28 -11.19 31.01
N ASP A 108 27.32 -11.03 30.11
CA ASP A 108 27.52 -11.11 28.66
C ASP A 108 28.32 -9.92 28.09
N ALA A 109 28.21 -8.76 28.73
CA ALA A 109 28.93 -7.54 28.37
C ALA A 109 30.39 -7.52 28.89
N LEU A 110 30.76 -8.42 29.84
CA LEU A 110 32.08 -8.51 30.42
C LEU A 110 32.87 -9.75 29.95
N TRP A 111 34.20 -9.65 29.91
CA TRP A 111 35.13 -10.74 29.70
C TRP A 111 36.31 -10.62 30.64
N ASN A 112 36.48 -11.56 31.57
CA ASN A 112 37.52 -11.55 32.61
C ASN A 112 37.54 -10.20 33.40
N GLY A 113 36.36 -9.64 33.74
CA GLY A 113 36.21 -8.39 34.48
C GLY A 113 36.50 -7.13 33.68
N ASN A 114 36.62 -7.20 32.37
CA ASN A 114 36.75 -6.02 31.48
C ASN A 114 35.59 -5.96 30.48
N ALA A 115 35.32 -4.78 29.95
CA ALA A 115 34.31 -4.64 28.92
C ALA A 115 34.68 -5.54 27.72
N ARG A 116 33.76 -6.43 27.35
CA ARG A 116 33.90 -7.31 26.18
C ARG A 116 33.90 -6.49 24.89
N TYR A 117 33.19 -5.37 24.91
CA TYR A 117 33.05 -4.43 23.78
C TYR A 117 33.48 -3.01 24.24
N PRO A 118 34.79 -2.70 24.29
CA PRO A 118 35.26 -1.40 24.76
C PRO A 118 34.71 -0.24 23.93
N GLY A 119 34.14 0.78 24.59
CA GLY A 119 33.59 1.96 23.95
C GLY A 119 32.20 1.77 23.32
N ILE A 120 31.54 0.65 23.60
CA ILE A 120 30.14 0.41 23.19
C ILE A 120 29.20 0.62 24.38
N THR A 121 28.15 1.39 24.19
CA THR A 121 27.04 1.58 25.12
C THR A 121 25.98 0.50 24.90
N PHE A 122 25.28 0.08 25.95
CA PHE A 122 24.12 -0.80 25.82
C PHE A 122 22.82 0.01 26.00
N LEU A 123 21.83 -0.30 25.18
CA LEU A 123 20.49 0.29 25.26
C LEU A 123 19.48 -0.84 25.49
N VAL A 124 18.73 -0.75 26.60
CA VAL A 124 17.63 -1.68 26.89
C VAL A 124 16.30 -0.95 26.79
N CYS A 125 15.40 -1.45 25.94
CA CYS A 125 14.07 -0.89 25.72
C CYS A 125 12.99 -1.77 26.36
N ALA A 126 12.13 -1.25 27.19
CA ALA A 126 10.96 -1.99 27.67
C ALA A 126 9.89 -2.09 26.60
N THR A 127 9.23 -3.25 26.51
CA THR A 127 8.04 -3.48 25.69
C THR A 127 6.97 -4.12 26.56
N ASN A 128 5.98 -3.35 27.00
CA ASN A 128 4.95 -3.79 27.95
C ASN A 128 3.64 -4.06 27.21
N GLN A 129 3.18 -5.30 27.19
CA GLN A 129 1.97 -5.73 26.49
C GLN A 129 1.94 -5.25 25.02
N GLY A 130 3.10 -5.39 24.33
CA GLY A 130 3.24 -4.94 22.95
C GLY A 130 3.28 -3.42 22.74
N LYS A 131 3.54 -2.64 23.81
CA LYS A 131 3.69 -1.17 23.74
C LYS A 131 5.08 -0.75 24.22
N ALA A 132 5.63 0.28 23.60
CA ALA A 132 6.88 0.89 24.02
C ALA A 132 6.79 1.40 25.47
N GLY A 133 7.81 1.09 26.26
CA GLY A 133 7.94 1.54 27.65
C GLY A 133 9.10 2.53 27.83
N ASN A 134 9.67 2.56 29.04
CA ASN A 134 10.91 3.28 29.29
C ASN A 134 12.12 2.58 28.65
N ALA A 135 13.25 3.27 28.63
CA ALA A 135 14.53 2.69 28.19
C ALA A 135 15.64 3.10 29.15
N ILE A 136 16.75 2.38 29.11
CA ILE A 136 17.96 2.72 29.85
C ILE A 136 19.18 2.64 28.95
N LEU A 137 20.19 3.44 29.27
CA LEU A 137 21.57 3.26 28.77
C LEU A 137 22.43 2.67 29.86
N ALA A 138 23.34 1.77 29.51
CA ALA A 138 24.35 1.20 30.39
C ALA A 138 25.73 1.42 29.75
N ASP A 139 26.54 2.27 30.38
CA ASP A 139 27.92 2.57 29.97
C ASP A 139 28.88 1.93 30.95
N PHE A 140 29.90 1.23 30.46
CA PHE A 140 30.87 0.57 31.33
C PHE A 140 31.81 1.56 32.02
N ASN A 141 31.78 1.57 33.36
CA ASN A 141 32.64 2.37 34.22
C ASN A 141 33.87 1.54 34.68
N ALA A 142 35.01 1.77 34.02
CA ALA A 142 36.23 1.04 34.33
C ALA A 142 36.80 1.32 35.74
N THR A 143 36.37 2.43 36.38
CA THR A 143 36.85 2.78 37.75
C THR A 143 36.13 1.94 38.81
N GLU A 144 34.84 1.73 38.63
CA GLU A 144 34.00 0.96 39.55
C GLU A 144 33.87 -0.51 39.13
N ASN A 145 34.33 -0.85 37.94
CA ASN A 145 34.20 -2.16 37.32
C ASN A 145 32.73 -2.64 37.25
N ASP A 146 31.80 -1.70 36.97
CA ASP A 146 30.37 -1.90 36.83
C ASP A 146 29.83 -0.99 35.75
N PHE A 147 28.50 -0.92 35.57
CA PHE A 147 27.84 -0.10 34.55
C PHE A 147 27.12 1.09 35.19
N ASP A 148 27.39 2.27 34.64
CA ASP A 148 26.62 3.50 34.93
C ASP A 148 25.30 3.45 34.17
N ILE A 149 24.17 3.46 34.89
CA ILE A 149 22.84 3.38 34.30
C ILE A 149 22.22 4.77 34.19
N THR A 150 21.82 5.13 33.00
CA THR A 150 21.07 6.37 32.72
C THR A 150 19.65 6.02 32.27
N GLU A 151 18.65 6.42 33.05
CA GLU A 151 17.25 6.21 32.67
C GLU A 151 16.84 7.20 31.58
N ILE A 152 16.19 6.67 30.55
CA ILE A 152 15.47 7.43 29.54
C ILE A 152 13.98 7.24 29.86
N PRO A 153 13.31 8.24 30.45
CA PRO A 153 11.89 8.13 30.77
C PRO A 153 11.09 7.79 29.53
N ALA A 154 10.05 6.98 29.71
CA ALA A 154 9.05 6.81 28.66
C ALA A 154 8.55 8.20 28.32
N THR A 155 9.06 8.78 27.26
CA THR A 155 8.44 9.97 26.72
C THR A 155 7.01 9.56 26.39
N THR A 156 6.04 10.29 26.92
CA THR A 156 4.63 10.19 26.53
C THR A 156 4.42 10.72 25.10
N THR A 157 5.39 10.59 24.28
CA THR A 157 5.25 10.47 22.86
C THR A 157 4.89 9.00 22.60
N ALA A 158 3.65 8.67 22.89
CA ALA A 158 2.93 7.69 22.11
C ALA A 158 2.71 8.27 20.71
N ALA A 159 3.80 8.69 20.08
CA ALA A 159 3.93 8.60 18.66
C ALA A 159 3.99 7.09 18.42
N SER A 160 2.84 6.47 18.14
CA SER A 160 2.82 5.35 17.23
C SER A 160 3.66 5.80 16.04
N SER A 161 4.97 5.50 16.05
CA SER A 161 5.79 5.68 14.86
C SER A 161 5.10 4.80 13.84
N GLY A 162 4.29 5.41 12.99
CA GLY A 162 3.65 4.71 11.91
C GLY A 162 4.73 3.99 11.11
N LEU A 163 4.36 2.97 10.39
CA LEU A 163 5.26 2.11 9.58
C LEU A 163 6.30 2.93 8.78
N LEU A 164 5.99 4.18 8.44
CA LEU A 164 6.86 5.10 7.72
C LEU A 164 8.01 5.63 8.57
N GLY A 165 7.77 6.03 9.83
CA GLY A 165 8.81 6.57 10.72
C GLY A 165 9.79 5.51 11.20
N GLY A 166 9.33 4.30 11.50
CA GLY A 166 10.18 3.18 11.95
C GLY A 166 11.10 2.62 10.88
N ILE A 167 10.71 2.72 9.58
CA ILE A 167 11.46 2.12 8.47
C ILE A 167 12.41 3.12 7.79
N PHE A 168 12.01 4.40 7.68
CA PHE A 168 12.71 5.37 6.81
C PHE A 168 13.32 6.57 7.54
N GLY A 169 13.08 6.71 8.83
CA GLY A 169 13.53 7.87 9.62
C GLY A 169 12.83 9.18 9.19
N VAL A 170 13.17 10.32 9.84
CA VAL A 170 12.59 11.64 9.51
C VAL A 170 12.97 12.13 8.11
N SER A 171 14.11 11.67 7.55
CA SER A 171 14.44 11.94 6.14
C SER A 171 13.42 11.32 5.17
N GLY A 172 12.64 10.32 5.65
CA GLY A 172 11.59 9.69 4.86
C GLY A 172 12.08 8.89 3.66
N ILE A 173 11.13 8.47 2.82
CA ILE A 173 11.41 7.65 1.63
C ILE A 173 11.90 8.47 0.43
N LEU A 174 11.73 9.78 0.46
CA LEU A 174 12.06 10.72 -0.62
C LEU A 174 12.96 11.83 -0.07
N PRO A 175 14.23 11.54 0.31
CA PRO A 175 15.02 12.41 1.16
C PRO A 175 15.39 13.76 0.51
N THR A 176 15.62 13.79 -0.81
CA THR A 176 16.05 15.00 -1.55
C THR A 176 15.42 15.07 -2.94
N LEU A 177 15.46 16.25 -3.58
CA LEU A 177 15.05 16.40 -4.97
C LEU A 177 15.95 15.62 -5.92
N ASP A 178 17.24 15.52 -5.66
CA ASP A 178 18.14 14.70 -6.49
C ASP A 178 17.76 13.23 -6.45
N PHE A 179 17.37 12.70 -5.28
CA PHE A 179 16.83 11.36 -5.18
C PHE A 179 15.58 11.18 -6.06
N ILE A 180 14.67 12.15 -6.03
CA ILE A 180 13.43 12.12 -6.83
C ILE A 180 13.76 12.13 -8.32
N HIS A 181 14.68 13.01 -8.75
CA HIS A 181 15.12 13.07 -10.15
C HIS A 181 15.81 11.77 -10.60
N GLU A 182 16.69 11.21 -9.79
CA GLU A 182 17.35 9.93 -10.09
C GLU A 182 16.35 8.79 -10.20
N TRP A 183 15.40 8.72 -9.27
CA TRP A 183 14.34 7.70 -9.30
C TRP A 183 13.42 7.85 -10.51
N LYS A 184 12.93 9.04 -10.80
CA LYS A 184 12.04 9.30 -11.94
C LYS A 184 12.71 9.03 -13.29
N ASN A 185 14.02 9.18 -13.37
CA ASN A 185 14.83 8.87 -14.54
C ASN A 185 15.35 7.41 -14.56
N GLY A 186 14.91 6.55 -13.66
CA GLY A 186 15.27 5.14 -13.60
C GLY A 186 16.72 4.86 -13.16
N LYS A 187 17.41 5.85 -12.59
CA LYS A 187 18.80 5.71 -12.09
C LYS A 187 18.87 5.21 -10.65
N ARG A 188 17.73 5.19 -9.95
CA ARG A 188 17.64 4.78 -8.55
C ARG A 188 16.34 4.03 -8.30
N GLU A 189 16.37 3.05 -7.40
CA GLU A 189 15.17 2.34 -6.96
C GLU A 189 14.55 3.06 -5.75
N LEU A 190 13.22 3.03 -5.69
CA LEU A 190 12.43 3.49 -4.56
C LEU A 190 11.96 2.27 -3.77
N GLU A 191 12.24 2.23 -2.47
CA GLU A 191 11.63 1.30 -1.54
C GLU A 191 10.46 1.98 -0.84
N TYR A 192 9.26 1.41 -0.98
CA TYR A 192 8.05 1.97 -0.39
C TYR A 192 7.06 0.88 -0.01
N GLY A 193 6.37 1.04 1.10
CA GLY A 193 5.43 0.07 1.63
C GLY A 193 4.04 0.06 0.97
N TYR A 194 3.79 0.92 -0.02
CA TYR A 194 2.48 1.10 -0.62
C TYR A 194 2.55 1.13 -2.16
N PHE A 195 1.61 0.50 -2.83
CA PHE A 195 1.63 0.24 -4.28
C PHE A 195 1.59 1.46 -5.22
N ARG A 196 1.39 2.67 -4.71
CA ARG A 196 1.26 3.87 -5.56
C ARG A 196 2.39 4.01 -6.60
N PHE A 197 3.63 3.76 -6.20
CA PHE A 197 4.79 3.91 -7.07
C PHE A 197 5.49 2.59 -7.37
N VAL A 198 5.69 1.76 -6.37
CA VAL A 198 6.38 0.46 -6.49
C VAL A 198 5.69 -0.59 -5.63
N PRO A 199 5.78 -1.88 -5.98
CA PRO A 199 5.31 -2.95 -5.11
C PRO A 199 6.06 -2.95 -3.78
N PRO A 200 5.38 -3.14 -2.63
CA PRO A 200 6.01 -3.31 -1.33
C PRO A 200 7.08 -4.41 -1.33
N LYS A 201 8.09 -4.29 -0.46
CA LYS A 201 9.19 -5.26 -0.33
C LYS A 201 8.68 -6.70 -0.14
N GLN A 202 7.67 -6.89 0.70
CA GLN A 202 7.04 -8.19 0.96
C GLN A 202 6.44 -8.80 -0.32
N VAL A 203 5.78 -7.98 -1.13
CA VAL A 203 5.22 -8.41 -2.42
C VAL A 203 6.33 -8.73 -3.42
N LYS A 204 7.40 -7.92 -3.48
CA LYS A 204 8.57 -8.22 -4.31
C LYS A 204 9.22 -9.55 -3.92
N ASN A 205 9.40 -9.79 -2.62
CA ASN A 205 9.96 -11.03 -2.10
C ASN A 205 9.09 -12.24 -2.48
N LEU A 206 7.78 -12.15 -2.28
CA LEU A 206 6.84 -13.20 -2.68
C LEU A 206 6.92 -13.49 -4.19
N GLN A 207 6.92 -12.45 -5.01
CA GLN A 207 7.04 -12.58 -6.46
C GLN A 207 8.36 -13.28 -6.88
N GLN A 208 9.47 -12.95 -6.23
CA GLN A 208 10.76 -13.61 -6.48
C GLN A 208 10.74 -15.08 -6.09
N GLN A 209 10.16 -15.41 -4.93
CA GLN A 209 10.02 -16.80 -4.48
C GLN A 209 9.12 -17.61 -5.43
N LEU A 210 7.97 -17.05 -5.84
CA LEU A 210 7.06 -17.68 -6.79
C LEU A 210 7.71 -17.91 -8.15
N ALA A 211 8.41 -16.90 -8.69
CA ALA A 211 9.11 -17.02 -9.96
C ALA A 211 10.20 -18.10 -9.90
N ALA A 212 11.02 -18.10 -8.85
CA ALA A 212 12.11 -19.06 -8.68
C ALA A 212 11.60 -20.50 -8.57
N ARG A 213 10.55 -20.75 -7.76
CA ARG A 213 9.97 -22.09 -7.59
C ARG A 213 9.36 -22.64 -8.91
N GLN A 214 8.77 -21.79 -9.70
CA GLN A 214 8.12 -22.19 -10.96
C GLN A 214 9.04 -22.07 -12.18
N GLN A 215 10.30 -21.79 -11.97
CA GLN A 215 11.28 -21.56 -13.04
C GLN A 215 10.79 -20.57 -14.11
N ALA A 216 9.91 -19.66 -13.71
CA ALA A 216 9.48 -18.52 -14.52
C ALA A 216 10.45 -17.35 -14.33
N ARG A 217 10.57 -16.50 -15.35
CA ARG A 217 11.36 -15.27 -15.23
C ARG A 217 10.71 -14.27 -14.29
N HIS A 218 9.38 -14.21 -14.34
CA HIS A 218 8.60 -13.21 -13.66
C HIS A 218 7.36 -13.79 -13.00
N ALA A 219 7.01 -13.19 -11.87
CA ALA A 219 5.75 -13.39 -11.18
C ALA A 219 5.15 -12.03 -10.83
N LEU A 220 3.84 -11.86 -11.02
CA LEU A 220 3.08 -10.71 -10.54
C LEU A 220 2.00 -11.19 -9.58
N ALA A 221 2.06 -10.75 -8.33
CA ALA A 221 1.08 -11.10 -7.30
C ALA A 221 -0.15 -10.18 -7.36
N TYR A 222 -1.32 -10.75 -7.16
CA TYR A 222 -2.64 -10.13 -7.21
C TYR A 222 -3.45 -10.45 -5.96
N SER A 223 -4.54 -9.70 -5.73
CA SER A 223 -5.46 -9.94 -4.62
C SER A 223 -6.12 -11.34 -4.67
N SER A 224 -6.32 -11.89 -5.87
CA SER A 224 -6.85 -13.24 -6.07
C SER A 224 -6.44 -13.82 -7.44
N GLY A 225 -6.62 -15.12 -7.63
CA GLY A 225 -6.43 -15.79 -8.93
C GLY A 225 -7.39 -15.25 -10.01
N ARG A 226 -8.64 -14.99 -9.63
CA ARG A 226 -9.65 -14.40 -10.54
C ARG A 226 -9.25 -13.00 -10.99
N ALA A 227 -8.80 -12.15 -10.07
CA ALA A 227 -8.30 -10.83 -10.41
C ALA A 227 -7.11 -10.90 -11.37
N ALA A 228 -6.18 -11.81 -11.14
CA ALA A 228 -5.04 -12.04 -12.03
C ALA A 228 -5.47 -12.47 -13.45
N LEU A 229 -6.43 -13.38 -13.55
CA LEU A 229 -6.95 -13.87 -14.84
C LEU A 229 -7.64 -12.75 -15.62
N LEU A 230 -8.58 -12.06 -15.01
CA LEU A 230 -9.37 -11.04 -15.70
C LEU A 230 -8.52 -9.83 -16.10
N GLU A 231 -7.53 -9.48 -15.26
CA GLU A 231 -6.54 -8.45 -15.58
C GLU A 231 -5.73 -8.83 -16.84
N LEU A 232 -5.25 -10.07 -16.90
CA LEU A 232 -4.52 -10.55 -18.07
C LEU A 232 -5.39 -10.59 -19.32
N LEU A 233 -6.62 -11.11 -19.23
CA LEU A 233 -7.53 -11.18 -20.38
C LEU A 233 -7.85 -9.80 -20.93
N SER A 234 -8.16 -8.84 -20.06
CA SER A 234 -8.39 -7.46 -20.44
C SER A 234 -7.16 -6.81 -21.08
N TYR A 235 -5.97 -7.03 -20.54
CA TYR A 235 -4.73 -6.54 -21.12
C TYR A 235 -4.48 -7.11 -22.53
N LEU A 236 -4.75 -8.40 -22.74
CA LEU A 236 -4.56 -9.04 -24.02
C LEU A 236 -5.56 -8.54 -25.06
N GLU A 237 -6.80 -8.26 -24.64
CA GLU A 237 -7.81 -7.67 -25.52
C GLU A 237 -7.41 -6.27 -25.99
N ASP A 238 -6.96 -5.43 -25.05
CA ASP A 238 -6.54 -4.05 -25.34
C ASP A 238 -5.27 -4.00 -26.21
N SER A 239 -4.30 -4.89 -25.97
CA SER A 239 -3.03 -4.90 -26.67
C SER A 239 -3.12 -5.51 -28.09
N ARG A 240 -4.08 -6.41 -28.31
CA ARG A 240 -4.36 -7.07 -29.59
C ARG A 240 -5.82 -7.49 -29.60
N PRO A 241 -6.71 -6.83 -30.34
CA PRO A 241 -8.11 -7.23 -30.41
C PRO A 241 -8.22 -8.71 -30.80
N HIS A 242 -8.58 -9.54 -29.84
CA HIS A 242 -8.75 -10.97 -30.06
C HIS A 242 -10.14 -11.22 -30.61
N THR A 243 -10.19 -11.78 -31.81
CA THR A 243 -11.46 -12.11 -32.46
C THR A 243 -12.04 -13.45 -31.98
N ASN A 244 -11.20 -14.29 -31.35
CA ASN A 244 -11.61 -15.64 -30.94
C ASN A 244 -10.93 -16.03 -29.61
N LEU A 245 -11.72 -16.14 -28.55
CA LEU A 245 -11.30 -16.80 -27.32
C LEU A 245 -11.70 -18.28 -27.37
N HIS A 246 -10.70 -19.16 -27.36
CA HIS A 246 -10.94 -20.59 -27.25
C HIS A 246 -10.84 -21.00 -25.79
N LEU A 247 -11.97 -21.37 -25.19
CA LEU A 247 -12.11 -21.72 -23.79
C LEU A 247 -12.28 -23.22 -23.60
N ALA A 248 -11.43 -23.80 -22.76
CA ALA A 248 -11.62 -25.16 -22.22
C ALA A 248 -11.60 -25.08 -20.70
N SER A 249 -12.77 -25.03 -20.09
CA SER A 249 -12.92 -24.89 -18.64
C SER A 249 -14.20 -25.56 -18.16
N THR A 250 -14.14 -26.13 -16.97
CA THR A 250 -15.32 -26.54 -16.18
C THR A 250 -15.78 -25.42 -15.24
N GLU A 251 -15.01 -24.33 -15.12
CA GLU A 251 -15.24 -23.23 -14.20
C GLU A 251 -16.34 -22.29 -14.71
N THR A 252 -17.47 -22.24 -13.98
CA THR A 252 -18.65 -21.44 -14.36
C THR A 252 -18.39 -19.93 -14.27
N PHE A 253 -17.54 -19.45 -13.32
CA PHE A 253 -17.26 -18.03 -13.15
C PHE A 253 -16.57 -17.41 -14.36
N ILE A 254 -15.75 -18.18 -15.11
CA ILE A 254 -15.09 -17.67 -16.34
C ILE A 254 -16.15 -17.31 -17.35
N ALA A 255 -17.16 -18.17 -17.54
CA ALA A 255 -18.26 -17.91 -18.46
C ALA A 255 -19.09 -16.69 -18.04
N ASP A 256 -19.25 -16.46 -16.73
CA ASP A 256 -19.98 -15.30 -16.18
C ASP A 256 -19.20 -14.00 -16.26
N ALA A 257 -17.87 -14.05 -16.20
CA ALA A 257 -17.00 -12.88 -16.26
C ALA A 257 -16.70 -12.42 -17.69
N LEU A 258 -16.60 -13.35 -18.65
CA LEU A 258 -16.27 -13.06 -20.05
C LEU A 258 -17.20 -12.06 -20.75
N PRO A 259 -18.51 -12.01 -20.51
CA PRO A 259 -19.38 -11.00 -21.11
C PRO A 259 -18.98 -9.57 -20.75
N SER A 260 -18.34 -9.34 -19.60
CA SER A 260 -17.82 -8.03 -19.21
C SER A 260 -16.60 -7.60 -20.04
N LEU A 261 -15.92 -8.55 -20.66
CA LEU A 261 -14.77 -8.34 -21.56
C LEU A 261 -15.15 -8.29 -23.04
N GLU A 262 -16.46 -8.45 -23.36
CA GLU A 262 -16.98 -8.44 -24.75
C GLU A 262 -16.38 -9.47 -25.70
N ILE A 263 -15.67 -10.49 -25.20
CA ILE A 263 -15.07 -11.55 -26.00
C ILE A 263 -16.01 -12.77 -26.03
N PRO A 264 -16.63 -13.13 -27.16
CA PRO A 264 -17.45 -14.32 -27.26
C PRO A 264 -16.58 -15.59 -27.21
N PRO A 265 -16.72 -16.47 -26.20
CA PRO A 265 -15.91 -17.68 -26.12
C PRO A 265 -16.37 -18.75 -27.11
N ARG A 266 -15.40 -19.45 -27.71
CA ARG A 266 -15.63 -20.72 -28.39
C ARG A 266 -15.17 -21.85 -27.47
N CYS A 267 -16.13 -22.54 -26.85
CA CYS A 267 -15.84 -23.63 -25.92
C CYS A 267 -15.41 -24.92 -26.66
N PHE A 268 -14.43 -25.62 -26.10
CA PHE A 268 -14.04 -26.97 -26.54
C PHE A 268 -13.85 -27.89 -25.32
N ASN A 269 -13.90 -29.21 -25.58
CA ASN A 269 -13.77 -30.19 -24.51
C ASN A 269 -12.29 -30.45 -24.20
N LEU A 270 -11.91 -30.39 -22.90
CA LEU A 270 -10.56 -30.68 -22.42
C LEU A 270 -10.06 -32.09 -22.84
N ASN A 271 -10.97 -33.07 -22.98
CA ASN A 271 -10.65 -34.44 -23.35
C ASN A 271 -10.46 -34.62 -24.90
N GLN A 272 -10.80 -33.60 -25.67
CA GLN A 272 -10.68 -33.62 -27.14
C GLN A 272 -10.04 -32.32 -27.62
N LEU A 273 -8.74 -32.21 -27.38
CA LEU A 273 -7.99 -31.02 -27.82
C LEU A 273 -8.07 -30.86 -29.34
N PRO A 274 -8.48 -29.69 -29.82
CA PRO A 274 -8.51 -29.46 -31.26
C PRO A 274 -7.09 -29.52 -31.85
N ALA A 275 -6.95 -30.05 -33.04
CA ALA A 275 -5.68 -30.05 -33.74
C ALA A 275 -5.16 -28.61 -33.91
N ALA A 276 -3.85 -28.37 -33.75
CA ALA A 276 -3.28 -27.03 -33.86
C ALA A 276 -3.53 -26.40 -35.24
N GLU A 277 -3.76 -27.21 -36.26
CA GLU A 277 -4.11 -26.77 -37.62
C GLU A 277 -5.49 -26.11 -37.70
N ASN A 278 -6.36 -26.33 -36.68
CA ASN A 278 -7.69 -25.71 -36.57
C ASN A 278 -7.64 -24.27 -36.03
N PHE A 279 -6.48 -23.83 -35.53
CA PHE A 279 -6.23 -22.46 -35.16
C PHE A 279 -5.61 -21.72 -36.32
N SER A 280 -6.18 -20.60 -36.69
CA SER A 280 -5.77 -19.89 -37.90
C SER A 280 -4.33 -19.34 -37.84
N GLY A 281 -3.72 -19.30 -36.64
CA GLY A 281 -2.43 -18.65 -36.40
C GLY A 281 -2.42 -17.17 -36.77
N LYS A 282 -3.58 -16.61 -37.07
CA LYS A 282 -3.75 -15.19 -37.34
C LYS A 282 -3.76 -14.42 -36.03
N GLU A 283 -3.32 -13.17 -36.05
CA GLU A 283 -3.53 -12.23 -34.97
C GLU A 283 -5.00 -12.28 -34.55
N GLY A 284 -5.26 -12.66 -33.30
CA GLY A 284 -6.61 -12.70 -32.75
C GLY A 284 -7.07 -13.98 -32.07
N ASP A 285 -6.33 -15.10 -32.17
CA ASP A 285 -6.66 -16.31 -31.43
C ASP A 285 -6.01 -16.28 -30.03
N LEU A 286 -6.78 -16.61 -28.98
CA LEU A 286 -6.35 -16.76 -27.58
C LEU A 286 -6.89 -18.08 -27.03
N ILE A 287 -6.06 -18.85 -26.32
CA ILE A 287 -6.44 -20.11 -25.73
C ILE A 287 -6.37 -20.00 -24.22
N LEU A 288 -7.49 -20.24 -23.54
CA LEU A 288 -7.59 -20.33 -22.09
C LEU A 288 -7.99 -21.75 -21.69
N ILE A 289 -7.21 -22.37 -20.83
CA ILE A 289 -7.42 -23.73 -20.34
C ILE A 289 -7.43 -23.69 -18.83
N ALA A 290 -8.51 -24.22 -18.23
CA ALA A 290 -8.64 -24.40 -16.79
C ALA A 290 -8.94 -25.88 -16.50
N PRO A 291 -7.92 -26.74 -16.44
CA PRO A 291 -8.09 -28.17 -16.14
C PRO A 291 -8.12 -28.41 -14.63
N GLU A 292 -8.70 -29.54 -14.21
CA GLU A 292 -8.73 -29.95 -12.79
C GLU A 292 -7.31 -30.24 -12.25
N ASP A 293 -6.41 -30.78 -13.06
CA ASP A 293 -5.00 -30.97 -12.73
C ASP A 293 -4.11 -30.29 -13.82
N PRO A 294 -3.78 -29.02 -13.63
CA PRO A 294 -3.01 -28.24 -14.61
C PRO A 294 -1.62 -28.82 -14.90
N GLN A 295 -0.99 -29.42 -13.89
CA GLN A 295 0.37 -29.94 -14.04
C GLN A 295 0.39 -31.21 -14.87
N ASN A 296 -0.51 -32.14 -14.57
CA ASN A 296 -0.65 -33.36 -15.38
C ASN A 296 -1.08 -33.01 -16.80
N PHE A 297 -2.00 -32.07 -16.97
CA PHE A 297 -2.42 -31.58 -18.29
C PHE A 297 -1.23 -31.07 -19.10
N VAL A 298 -0.39 -30.22 -18.52
CA VAL A 298 0.79 -29.66 -19.21
C VAL A 298 1.79 -30.76 -19.57
N ARG A 299 2.02 -31.72 -18.67
CA ARG A 299 2.93 -32.85 -18.88
C ARG A 299 2.46 -33.74 -20.04
N GLU A 300 1.22 -34.11 -20.06
CA GLU A 300 0.63 -34.98 -21.08
C GLU A 300 0.50 -34.27 -22.43
N ASN A 301 0.33 -32.95 -22.44
CA ASN A 301 0.04 -32.18 -23.64
C ASN A 301 1.20 -31.27 -24.10
N ALA A 302 2.42 -31.50 -23.63
CA ALA A 302 3.59 -30.67 -23.95
C ALA A 302 3.86 -30.51 -25.47
N ALA A 303 3.66 -31.58 -26.25
CA ALA A 303 3.81 -31.55 -27.70
C ALA A 303 2.74 -30.68 -28.39
N TRP A 304 1.51 -30.72 -27.89
CA TRP A 304 0.40 -29.89 -28.33
C TRP A 304 0.65 -28.41 -28.00
N LEU A 305 1.01 -28.09 -26.78
CA LEU A 305 1.38 -26.73 -26.34
C LEU A 305 2.54 -26.16 -27.20
N GLY A 306 3.54 -26.97 -27.52
CA GLY A 306 4.70 -26.57 -28.33
C GLY A 306 4.37 -26.06 -29.71
N LYS A 307 3.23 -26.48 -30.29
CA LYS A 307 2.79 -26.02 -31.62
C LYS A 307 2.36 -24.57 -31.63
N PHE A 308 1.76 -24.07 -30.54
CA PHE A 308 1.25 -22.70 -30.46
C PHE A 308 2.34 -21.63 -30.37
N LYS A 309 3.52 -21.97 -29.89
CA LYS A 309 4.68 -21.07 -29.95
C LYS A 309 5.02 -20.66 -31.39
N LYS A 310 4.93 -21.58 -32.32
CA LYS A 310 5.19 -21.31 -33.76
C LYS A 310 4.08 -20.49 -34.40
N LEU A 311 2.85 -20.63 -33.89
CA LEU A 311 1.67 -19.92 -34.39
C LEU A 311 1.53 -18.52 -33.74
N ARG A 312 2.33 -18.18 -32.72
CA ARG A 312 2.24 -16.94 -31.92
C ARG A 312 0.86 -16.73 -31.25
N VAL A 313 0.15 -17.82 -31.01
CA VAL A 313 -1.12 -17.80 -30.26
C VAL A 313 -0.81 -17.87 -28.79
N PRO A 314 -1.26 -16.90 -27.94
CA PRO A 314 -1.09 -16.98 -26.51
C PRO A 314 -1.88 -18.15 -25.91
N VAL A 315 -1.22 -18.94 -25.09
CA VAL A 315 -1.83 -20.03 -24.31
C VAL A 315 -1.73 -19.67 -22.83
N ILE A 316 -2.87 -19.67 -22.17
CA ILE A 316 -3.03 -19.39 -20.75
C ILE A 316 -3.48 -20.67 -20.06
N ILE A 317 -2.79 -21.07 -19.01
CA ILE A 317 -3.28 -22.06 -18.03
C ILE A 317 -3.80 -21.30 -16.83
N PHE A 318 -5.00 -21.63 -16.39
CA PHE A 318 -5.60 -21.09 -15.19
C PHE A 318 -5.90 -22.19 -14.18
N GLU A 319 -5.56 -21.94 -12.94
CA GLU A 319 -5.82 -22.80 -11.79
C GLU A 319 -6.51 -21.98 -10.70
N GLU A 320 -7.75 -22.29 -10.37
CA GLU A 320 -8.42 -21.65 -9.24
C GLU A 320 -7.88 -22.22 -7.93
N ALA A 321 -7.84 -21.39 -6.91
CA ALA A 321 -7.15 -21.62 -5.64
C ALA A 321 -7.18 -23.07 -5.15
N VAL A 322 -6.06 -23.72 -5.14
CA VAL A 322 -5.86 -25.01 -4.48
C VAL A 322 -5.33 -24.74 -3.08
N SER A 323 -5.91 -25.43 -2.10
CA SER A 323 -5.38 -25.49 -0.75
C SER A 323 -4.02 -26.21 -0.77
N GLY A 324 -2.95 -25.46 -0.78
CA GLY A 324 -1.61 -26.02 -0.77
C GLY A 324 -0.76 -25.60 -1.97
N PHE A 325 0.49 -25.42 -1.69
CA PHE A 325 1.50 -24.99 -2.65
C PHE A 325 1.69 -26.02 -3.75
N TRP A 326 2.08 -25.53 -4.89
CA TRP A 326 2.49 -26.35 -6.03
C TRP A 326 3.48 -27.42 -5.60
N PRO A 327 3.28 -28.68 -6.03
CA PRO A 327 4.30 -29.70 -5.84
C PRO A 327 5.60 -29.27 -6.51
N ALA A 328 6.71 -29.59 -5.88
CA ALA A 328 8.08 -29.27 -6.32
C ALA A 328 8.50 -29.87 -7.68
N ASP A 329 7.59 -30.45 -8.42
CA ASP A 329 7.89 -31.39 -9.50
C ASP A 329 7.78 -30.86 -10.93
N ILE A 330 7.54 -29.56 -11.18
CA ILE A 330 7.86 -29.00 -12.50
C ILE A 330 9.39 -28.75 -12.53
N GLN A 331 10.14 -29.84 -12.52
CA GLN A 331 11.58 -29.77 -12.31
C GLN A 331 12.39 -29.29 -13.51
N ASP A 332 11.84 -29.27 -14.71
CA ASP A 332 12.77 -29.23 -15.84
C ASP A 332 12.72 -28.04 -16.80
N LYS A 333 11.78 -27.20 -16.81
CA LYS A 333 11.75 -25.94 -17.63
C LYS A 333 10.31 -25.43 -17.79
N TRP A 334 10.16 -24.11 -17.87
CA TRP A 334 8.93 -23.47 -18.31
C TRP A 334 8.35 -24.18 -19.54
N PRO A 335 7.08 -24.61 -19.52
CA PRO A 335 6.51 -25.43 -20.58
C PRO A 335 6.62 -24.78 -21.95
N HIS A 336 7.16 -25.50 -22.93
CA HIS A 336 7.27 -25.00 -24.28
C HIS A 336 5.89 -24.70 -24.88
N GLY A 337 5.70 -23.43 -25.29
CA GLY A 337 4.45 -22.96 -25.91
C GLY A 337 3.48 -22.29 -24.95
N LEU A 338 3.67 -22.41 -23.64
CA LEU A 338 2.89 -21.69 -22.65
C LEU A 338 3.32 -20.22 -22.59
N THR A 339 2.36 -19.30 -22.64
CA THR A 339 2.62 -17.86 -22.56
C THR A 339 2.47 -17.36 -21.13
N TYR A 340 1.39 -17.79 -20.45
CA TYR A 340 1.10 -17.42 -19.08
C TYR A 340 0.60 -18.62 -18.29
N TRP A 341 0.97 -18.63 -17.01
CA TRP A 341 0.33 -19.49 -16.03
C TRP A 341 -0.21 -18.61 -14.91
N ILE A 342 -1.47 -18.80 -14.57
CA ILE A 342 -2.15 -18.08 -13.55
C ILE A 342 -2.59 -19.06 -12.48
N SER A 343 -2.26 -18.79 -11.24
CA SER A 343 -2.69 -19.60 -10.11
C SER A 343 -3.30 -18.71 -9.03
N GLY A 344 -4.41 -19.18 -8.48
CA GLY A 344 -4.91 -18.75 -7.19
C GLY A 344 -4.26 -19.56 -6.08
N PHE A 345 -4.09 -18.98 -4.90
CA PHE A 345 -3.58 -19.65 -3.71
C PHE A 345 -4.26 -19.11 -2.45
N SER A 346 -4.37 -19.95 -1.42
CA SER A 346 -4.99 -19.58 -0.15
C SER A 346 -4.19 -20.13 1.01
N LEU A 347 -4.25 -19.45 2.16
CA LEU A 347 -3.73 -19.98 3.41
C LEU A 347 -4.80 -20.81 4.12
N PRO A 348 -4.41 -21.98 4.67
CA PRO A 348 -5.32 -22.76 5.52
C PRO A 348 -5.64 -21.99 6.81
N LYS A 349 -6.85 -22.18 7.33
CA LYS A 349 -7.25 -21.66 8.64
C LYS A 349 -6.33 -22.21 9.72
N SER A 350 -5.75 -21.34 10.54
CA SER A 350 -5.01 -21.72 11.74
C SER A 350 -5.60 -21.04 12.98
N ARG A 351 -5.10 -21.37 14.18
CA ARG A 351 -5.55 -20.71 15.42
C ARG A 351 -5.30 -19.21 15.42
N ASP A 352 -4.26 -18.79 14.71
CA ASP A 352 -3.74 -17.41 14.74
C ASP A 352 -4.02 -16.63 13.45
N LEU A 353 -4.63 -17.28 12.44
CA LEU A 353 -4.96 -16.65 11.16
C LEU A 353 -6.42 -16.82 10.81
N PRO A 354 -7.11 -15.76 10.36
CA PRO A 354 -8.47 -15.85 9.86
C PRO A 354 -8.54 -16.71 8.59
N SER A 355 -9.68 -17.34 8.35
CA SER A 355 -9.95 -18.05 7.10
C SER A 355 -10.08 -17.07 5.93
N GLY A 356 -9.79 -17.52 4.71
CA GLY A 356 -10.06 -16.75 3.48
C GLY A 356 -8.96 -15.76 3.08
N ILE A 357 -7.72 -15.89 3.60
CA ILE A 357 -6.61 -15.16 3.05
C ILE A 357 -6.23 -15.77 1.71
N VAL A 358 -6.53 -15.07 0.64
CA VAL A 358 -6.29 -15.50 -0.73
C VAL A 358 -5.32 -14.59 -1.46
N GLY A 359 -4.71 -15.12 -2.50
CA GLY A 359 -3.86 -14.39 -3.42
C GLY A 359 -3.92 -15.00 -4.81
N GLY A 360 -3.32 -14.33 -5.76
CA GLY A 360 -3.17 -14.82 -7.12
C GLY A 360 -1.82 -14.45 -7.71
N VAL A 361 -1.40 -15.14 -8.76
CA VAL A 361 -0.15 -14.86 -9.46
C VAL A 361 -0.29 -15.06 -10.96
N ILE A 362 0.30 -14.15 -11.72
CA ILE A 362 0.60 -14.36 -13.14
C ILE A 362 2.08 -14.69 -13.25
N LEU A 363 2.39 -15.83 -13.85
CA LEU A 363 3.75 -16.26 -14.19
C LEU A 363 3.98 -16.13 -15.70
N SER A 364 5.10 -15.56 -16.09
CA SER A 364 5.47 -15.41 -17.50
C SER A 364 6.98 -15.22 -17.69
N ASN A 365 7.44 -15.48 -18.91
CA ASN A 365 8.82 -15.22 -19.36
C ASN A 365 8.93 -14.00 -20.31
N ASN A 366 7.86 -13.20 -20.42
CA ASN A 366 7.83 -12.03 -21.29
C ASN A 366 8.05 -10.73 -20.50
N ASP A 367 9.27 -10.20 -20.56
CA ASP A 367 9.70 -9.03 -19.79
C ASP A 367 8.82 -7.80 -20.03
N ARG A 368 8.50 -7.51 -21.32
CA ARG A 368 7.72 -6.33 -21.69
C ARG A 368 6.28 -6.41 -21.19
N GLN A 369 5.62 -7.53 -21.41
CA GLN A 369 4.21 -7.70 -21.03
C GLN A 369 4.03 -7.68 -19.52
N ILE A 370 4.97 -8.26 -18.77
CA ILE A 370 4.93 -8.22 -17.29
C ILE A 370 5.10 -6.80 -16.78
N ALA A 371 5.97 -5.99 -17.38
CA ALA A 371 6.10 -4.58 -16.99
C ALA A 371 4.80 -3.80 -17.24
N GLU A 372 4.17 -3.98 -18.42
CA GLU A 372 2.90 -3.34 -18.75
C GLU A 372 1.76 -3.80 -17.83
N LEU A 373 1.67 -5.09 -17.51
CA LEU A 373 0.70 -5.65 -16.55
C LEU A 373 0.93 -5.14 -15.13
N SER A 374 2.18 -4.92 -14.71
CA SER A 374 2.48 -4.35 -13.41
C SER A 374 1.95 -2.93 -13.24
N GLU A 375 2.08 -2.10 -14.28
CA GLU A 375 1.49 -0.76 -14.28
C GLU A 375 -0.03 -0.80 -14.29
N LEU A 376 -0.62 -1.70 -15.07
CA LEU A 376 -2.05 -1.90 -15.14
C LEU A 376 -2.63 -2.30 -13.78
N ARG A 377 -2.03 -3.29 -13.11
CA ARG A 377 -2.42 -3.74 -11.77
C ARG A 377 -2.47 -2.60 -10.76
N LYS A 378 -1.50 -1.68 -10.78
CA LYS A 378 -1.49 -0.51 -9.90
C LYS A 378 -2.71 0.38 -10.13
N ARG A 379 -3.01 0.68 -11.39
CA ARG A 379 -4.13 1.55 -11.78
C ARG A 379 -5.49 0.92 -11.47
N ARG A 380 -5.64 -0.39 -11.64
CA ARG A 380 -6.90 -1.11 -11.38
C ARG A 380 -7.06 -1.54 -9.91
N GLY A 381 -5.98 -1.52 -9.14
CA GLY A 381 -6.02 -1.77 -7.71
C GLY A 381 -6.21 -3.24 -7.31
N ALA A 382 -6.07 -4.20 -8.21
CA ALA A 382 -6.09 -5.64 -7.93
C ALA A 382 -4.79 -6.09 -7.22
N VAL A 383 -4.40 -5.41 -6.16
CA VAL A 383 -3.11 -5.55 -5.49
C VAL A 383 -3.21 -6.46 -4.27
N LEU A 384 -2.19 -7.28 -4.06
CA LEU A 384 -2.00 -8.06 -2.84
C LEU A 384 -1.42 -7.15 -1.75
N SER A 385 -1.98 -7.16 -0.55
CA SER A 385 -1.43 -6.35 0.55
C SER A 385 -0.04 -6.83 0.98
N ALA A 386 0.76 -5.92 1.55
CA ALA A 386 2.08 -6.26 2.08
C ALA A 386 1.99 -7.29 3.20
N ARG A 387 0.96 -7.21 4.05
CA ARG A 387 0.69 -8.12 5.15
C ARG A 387 0.39 -9.54 4.66
N ASN A 388 -0.51 -9.69 3.70
CA ASN A 388 -0.81 -10.98 3.10
C ASN A 388 0.42 -11.57 2.39
N ALA A 389 1.19 -10.75 1.68
CA ALA A 389 2.41 -11.19 1.02
C ALA A 389 3.47 -11.71 2.01
N ALA A 390 3.62 -11.06 3.18
CA ALA A 390 4.51 -11.53 4.25
C ALA A 390 4.10 -12.91 4.76
N LEU A 391 2.82 -13.11 5.08
CA LEU A 391 2.31 -14.40 5.54
C LEU A 391 2.53 -15.52 4.50
N PHE A 392 2.31 -15.24 3.22
CA PHE A 392 2.61 -16.22 2.17
C PHE A 392 4.11 -16.54 2.10
N CYS A 393 5.01 -15.55 2.26
CA CYS A 393 6.46 -15.78 2.30
C CYS A 393 6.87 -16.70 3.46
N GLU A 394 6.31 -16.51 4.66
CA GLU A 394 6.55 -17.35 5.84
C GLU A 394 6.15 -18.79 5.58
N GLN A 395 4.92 -19.01 5.14
CA GLN A 395 4.42 -20.35 4.82
C GLN A 395 5.20 -21.03 3.69
N PHE A 396 5.68 -20.27 2.70
CA PHE A 396 6.56 -20.80 1.66
C PHE A 396 7.90 -21.28 2.21
N SER A 397 8.41 -20.63 3.25
CA SER A 397 9.68 -20.99 3.87
C SER A 397 9.58 -22.25 4.72
N GLU A 398 8.48 -22.43 5.46
CA GLU A 398 8.23 -23.60 6.32
C GLU A 398 8.02 -24.91 5.56
N ASN A 399 7.40 -24.86 4.37
CA ASN A 399 7.09 -26.03 3.56
C ASN A 399 8.27 -26.59 2.74
N THR A 400 9.49 -26.09 2.91
CA THR A 400 10.69 -26.68 2.29
C THR A 400 11.16 -27.96 2.96
N GLU A 401 10.67 -28.29 4.15
CA GLU A 401 10.93 -29.56 4.87
C GLU A 401 9.68 -30.47 4.84
N GLY A 402 9.45 -31.10 3.70
CA GLY A 402 8.75 -32.36 3.47
C GLY A 402 7.63 -32.83 4.42
N THR A 403 6.65 -32.03 4.80
CA THR A 403 5.44 -32.53 5.45
C THR A 403 4.27 -32.59 4.45
N LYS A 404 3.94 -33.82 4.04
CA LYS A 404 2.68 -34.12 3.39
C LYS A 404 1.55 -33.78 4.36
N SER A 405 0.88 -32.64 4.17
CA SER A 405 -0.36 -32.39 4.89
C SER A 405 -1.45 -33.30 4.34
N SER A 406 -2.00 -34.14 5.19
CA SER A 406 -3.18 -34.96 4.94
C SER A 406 -4.34 -34.07 4.51
N SER A 407 -4.73 -34.20 3.27
CA SER A 407 -6.00 -33.69 2.74
C SER A 407 -7.14 -34.58 3.29
N GLU A 408 -7.77 -34.14 4.33
CA GLU A 408 -9.15 -34.51 4.70
C GLU A 408 -9.58 -33.59 5.85
N ASN A 409 -10.42 -32.58 5.51
CA ASN A 409 -11.64 -32.25 6.23
C ASN A 409 -12.24 -30.89 5.87
N SER A 410 -13.46 -30.98 5.36
CA SER A 410 -14.63 -30.12 5.58
C SER A 410 -14.61 -28.69 5.00
N ALA A 411 -15.29 -28.57 3.89
CA ALA A 411 -15.79 -27.32 3.30
C ALA A 411 -17.10 -26.81 3.96
N GLU A 412 -17.48 -27.30 5.15
CA GLU A 412 -18.73 -26.90 5.82
C GLU A 412 -18.39 -26.22 7.15
N GLY A 413 -18.32 -24.88 7.16
CA GLY A 413 -18.13 -24.04 8.35
C GLY A 413 -17.27 -22.81 8.17
N GLU A 414 -16.76 -22.53 6.99
CA GLU A 414 -15.70 -21.52 6.75
C GLU A 414 -16.19 -20.08 6.56
N THR A 415 -17.49 -19.80 6.53
CA THR A 415 -18.04 -18.50 6.15
C THR A 415 -18.35 -17.55 7.31
N GLU A 416 -18.43 -18.00 8.56
CA GLU A 416 -19.05 -17.18 9.61
C GLU A 416 -18.13 -16.13 10.25
N ALA A 417 -16.87 -16.39 10.54
CA ALA A 417 -16.04 -15.44 11.29
C ALA A 417 -15.47 -14.27 10.45
N GLY A 418 -15.11 -14.52 9.20
CA GLY A 418 -14.64 -13.46 8.27
C GLY A 418 -15.76 -12.53 7.83
N CYS A 419 -16.97 -13.05 7.67
CA CYS A 419 -18.17 -12.27 7.35
C CYS A 419 -18.56 -11.30 8.47
N VAL A 420 -18.41 -11.66 9.73
CA VAL A 420 -18.81 -10.81 10.87
C VAL A 420 -18.05 -9.49 10.90
N HIS A 421 -16.72 -9.52 10.72
CA HIS A 421 -15.91 -8.28 10.72
C HIS A 421 -16.22 -7.39 9.51
N GLU A 422 -16.41 -7.96 8.32
CA GLU A 422 -16.75 -7.19 7.11
C GLU A 422 -18.12 -6.52 7.25
N GLU A 423 -19.12 -7.22 7.81
CA GLU A 423 -20.45 -6.69 8.06
C GLU A 423 -20.41 -5.55 9.08
N GLU A 424 -19.66 -5.70 10.19
CA GLU A 424 -19.53 -4.65 11.22
C GLU A 424 -18.84 -3.40 10.69
N VAL A 425 -17.71 -3.54 9.96
CA VAL A 425 -17.00 -2.43 9.34
C VAL A 425 -17.89 -1.73 8.33
N THR A 426 -18.53 -2.49 7.45
CA THR A 426 -19.42 -1.95 6.41
C THR A 426 -20.61 -1.23 7.01
N LYS A 427 -21.22 -1.81 8.05
CA LYS A 427 -22.33 -1.19 8.78
C LYS A 427 -21.90 0.15 9.39
N LYS A 428 -20.76 0.19 10.06
CA LYS A 428 -20.24 1.42 10.66
C LYS A 428 -19.94 2.51 9.62
N LEU A 429 -19.35 2.15 8.48
CA LEU A 429 -19.13 3.08 7.38
C LEU A 429 -20.45 3.60 6.80
N CYS A 430 -21.46 2.73 6.64
CA CYS A 430 -22.80 3.14 6.21
C CYS A 430 -23.46 4.10 7.19
N GLU A 431 -23.33 3.87 8.51
CA GLU A 431 -23.84 4.77 9.53
C GLU A 431 -23.19 6.15 9.43
N TRP A 432 -21.87 6.22 9.30
CA TRP A 432 -21.13 7.48 9.18
C TRP A 432 -21.44 8.25 7.89
N GLU A 433 -21.63 7.56 6.76
CA GLU A 433 -21.91 8.16 5.45
C GLU A 433 -23.39 8.37 5.15
N HIS A 434 -24.29 7.98 6.04
CA HIS A 434 -25.73 7.95 5.80
C HIS A 434 -26.13 7.08 4.59
N ALA A 435 -25.33 6.06 4.30
CA ALA A 435 -25.53 5.15 3.18
C ALA A 435 -26.41 3.96 3.57
N ALA A 436 -27.11 3.38 2.59
CA ALA A 436 -28.01 2.26 2.84
C ALA A 436 -27.31 0.90 2.80
N SER A 437 -26.18 0.78 2.09
CA SER A 437 -25.39 -0.44 1.96
C SER A 437 -23.98 -0.10 1.47
N GLY A 438 -23.04 -1.06 1.62
CA GLY A 438 -21.67 -0.88 1.17
C GLY A 438 -20.94 -2.18 0.93
N LEU A 439 -19.74 -2.10 0.37
CA LEU A 439 -18.82 -3.20 0.08
C LEU A 439 -17.39 -2.76 0.27
N LEU A 440 -16.55 -3.67 0.76
CA LEU A 440 -15.11 -3.44 0.94
C LEU A 440 -14.31 -4.07 -0.20
N PHE A 441 -13.24 -3.42 -0.61
CA PHE A 441 -12.37 -3.78 -1.73
C PHE A 441 -10.90 -3.84 -1.28
N PRO A 442 -10.00 -4.54 -2.02
CA PRO A 442 -8.58 -4.67 -1.64
C PRO A 442 -7.81 -3.35 -1.77
N SER A 443 -8.37 -2.33 -2.42
CA SER A 443 -7.79 -0.98 -2.50
C SER A 443 -8.84 0.06 -2.92
N GLY A 444 -8.55 1.35 -2.69
CA GLY A 444 -9.37 2.46 -3.20
C GLY A 444 -9.49 2.44 -4.73
N MET A 445 -8.41 2.10 -5.46
CA MET A 445 -8.47 1.98 -6.92
C MET A 445 -9.36 0.82 -7.39
N ALA A 446 -9.38 -0.31 -6.67
CA ALA A 446 -10.31 -1.39 -6.97
C ALA A 446 -11.77 -0.96 -6.76
N ALA A 447 -12.05 -0.16 -5.73
CA ALA A 447 -13.35 0.43 -5.48
C ALA A 447 -13.77 1.39 -6.62
N ILE A 448 -12.88 2.27 -7.06
CA ILE A 448 -13.09 3.18 -8.20
C ILE A 448 -13.37 2.38 -9.47
N MET A 449 -12.50 1.41 -9.78
CA MET A 449 -12.64 0.54 -10.96
C MET A 449 -13.97 -0.20 -10.99
N ALA A 450 -14.43 -0.72 -9.83
CA ALA A 450 -15.70 -1.43 -9.73
C ALA A 450 -16.89 -0.51 -10.11
N VAL A 451 -16.90 0.73 -9.61
CA VAL A 451 -17.96 1.70 -9.92
C VAL A 451 -17.92 2.12 -11.39
N LEU A 452 -16.74 2.45 -11.91
CA LEU A 452 -16.57 2.84 -13.31
C LEU A 452 -17.05 1.74 -14.25
N THR A 453 -16.62 0.50 -14.02
CA THR A 453 -16.99 -0.65 -14.87
C THR A 453 -18.47 -0.99 -14.78
N LEU A 454 -19.06 -0.93 -13.57
CA LEU A 454 -20.49 -1.20 -13.36
C LEU A 454 -21.39 -0.20 -14.10
N LEU A 455 -20.99 1.07 -14.11
CA LEU A 455 -21.79 2.15 -14.71
C LEU A 455 -21.53 2.31 -16.22
N GLN A 456 -20.48 1.67 -16.74
CA GLN A 456 -20.15 1.69 -18.15
C GLN A 456 -21.28 1.06 -18.98
N LYS A 457 -21.70 1.76 -20.04
CA LYS A 457 -22.68 1.26 -21.01
C LYS A 457 -22.33 1.76 -22.40
N LYS A 458 -22.44 0.91 -23.42
CA LYS A 458 -22.18 1.29 -24.83
C LYS A 458 -23.05 2.46 -25.29
N GLU A 459 -24.30 2.51 -24.79
CA GLU A 459 -25.28 3.54 -25.14
C GLU A 459 -25.03 4.85 -24.38
N LYS A 460 -24.12 4.84 -23.41
CA LYS A 460 -23.76 6.00 -22.59
C LYS A 460 -22.25 6.12 -22.48
N PRO A 461 -21.59 6.59 -23.57
CA PRO A 461 -20.12 6.62 -23.62
C PRO A 461 -19.53 7.82 -22.87
N ARG A 462 -20.33 8.79 -22.40
CA ARG A 462 -19.82 10.02 -21.79
C ARG A 462 -19.68 9.91 -20.28
N LEU A 463 -18.53 10.33 -19.78
CA LEU A 463 -18.23 10.49 -18.37
C LEU A 463 -17.89 11.95 -18.09
N ILE A 464 -18.50 12.57 -17.09
CA ILE A 464 -18.17 13.95 -16.69
C ILE A 464 -17.34 13.91 -15.41
N VAL A 465 -16.18 14.54 -15.45
CA VAL A 465 -15.24 14.70 -14.33
C VAL A 465 -15.27 16.17 -13.90
N ILE A 466 -15.46 16.40 -12.60
CA ILE A 466 -15.48 17.76 -12.05
C ILE A 466 -14.32 17.94 -11.08
N GLY A 467 -13.47 18.93 -11.36
CA GLY A 467 -12.25 19.23 -10.61
C GLY A 467 -11.12 18.23 -10.85
N LEU A 468 -9.99 18.44 -10.20
CA LEU A 468 -8.87 17.49 -10.21
C LEU A 468 -9.22 16.27 -9.36
N LEU A 469 -8.86 15.10 -9.86
CA LEU A 469 -8.98 13.84 -9.14
C LEU A 469 -7.59 13.32 -8.72
N TYR A 470 -7.58 12.33 -7.86
CA TYR A 470 -6.39 11.56 -7.55
C TYR A 470 -5.67 11.14 -8.84
N SER A 471 -4.35 11.33 -8.89
CA SER A 471 -3.55 11.19 -10.12
C SER A 471 -3.72 9.85 -10.84
N GLU A 472 -3.88 8.74 -10.10
CA GLU A 472 -4.11 7.43 -10.72
C GLU A 472 -5.53 7.30 -11.28
N THR A 473 -6.52 7.92 -10.64
CA THR A 473 -7.90 8.00 -11.17
C THR A 473 -7.91 8.84 -12.44
N TYR A 474 -7.25 10.00 -12.41
CA TYR A 474 -7.11 10.86 -13.59
C TYR A 474 -6.41 10.11 -14.73
N SER A 475 -5.27 9.46 -14.46
CA SER A 475 -4.53 8.67 -15.45
C SER A 475 -5.37 7.52 -16.04
N LEU A 476 -6.18 6.86 -15.19
CA LEU A 476 -7.11 5.82 -15.62
C LEU A 476 -8.14 6.36 -16.60
N LEU A 477 -8.69 7.55 -16.35
CA LEU A 477 -9.71 8.18 -17.18
C LEU A 477 -9.14 8.78 -18.47
N MET A 478 -7.93 9.32 -18.45
CA MET A 478 -7.24 9.84 -19.63
C MET A 478 -6.80 8.74 -20.59
N ASP A 479 -6.48 7.57 -20.08
CA ASP A 479 -6.11 6.39 -20.90
C ASP A 479 -7.35 5.59 -21.33
N SER A 480 -8.40 6.30 -21.70
CA SER A 480 -9.74 5.76 -22.01
C SER A 480 -9.74 4.68 -23.11
N ARG A 481 -8.68 4.61 -23.94
CA ARG A 481 -8.55 3.60 -24.99
C ARG A 481 -8.25 2.20 -24.46
N ARG A 482 -7.72 2.08 -23.23
CA ARG A 482 -7.31 0.79 -22.64
C ARG A 482 -8.31 0.22 -21.64
N PHE A 483 -9.21 1.04 -21.05
CA PHE A 483 -9.97 0.60 -19.90
C PHE A 483 -11.47 0.84 -19.96
N THR A 484 -11.87 1.86 -20.68
CA THR A 484 -13.28 2.21 -20.80
C THR A 484 -13.52 2.88 -22.14
N PRO A 485 -14.58 2.53 -22.86
CA PRO A 485 -14.97 3.24 -24.07
C PRO A 485 -15.63 4.60 -23.73
N TYR A 486 -15.21 5.28 -22.65
CA TYR A 486 -15.76 6.58 -22.27
C TYR A 486 -15.11 7.73 -23.03
N GLU A 487 -15.95 8.69 -23.37
CA GLU A 487 -15.53 10.05 -23.68
C GLU A 487 -15.51 10.84 -22.36
N ALA A 488 -14.34 11.09 -21.79
CA ALA A 488 -14.22 11.86 -20.56
C ALA A 488 -14.29 13.36 -20.88
N VAL A 489 -15.24 14.06 -20.26
CA VAL A 489 -15.38 15.51 -20.31
C VAL A 489 -14.92 16.06 -18.95
N PHE A 490 -13.84 16.84 -18.95
CA PHE A 490 -13.29 17.45 -17.74
C PHE A 490 -13.82 18.89 -17.60
N LEU A 491 -14.30 19.21 -16.41
CA LEU A 491 -14.73 20.56 -16.02
C LEU A 491 -13.92 21.01 -14.81
N GLY A 492 -13.29 22.19 -14.91
CA GLY A 492 -12.73 22.86 -13.75
C GLY A 492 -13.83 23.25 -12.74
N LEU A 493 -13.47 23.48 -11.48
CA LEU A 493 -14.46 23.90 -10.47
C LEU A 493 -15.11 25.24 -10.82
N HIS A 494 -14.38 26.13 -11.49
CA HIS A 494 -14.89 27.41 -12.00
C HIS A 494 -15.82 27.25 -13.22
N GLU A 495 -15.83 26.08 -13.88
CA GLU A 495 -16.66 25.78 -15.04
C GLU A 495 -17.96 25.05 -14.70
N LEU A 496 -18.32 24.94 -13.42
CA LEU A 496 -19.50 24.18 -12.97
C LEU A 496 -20.84 24.69 -13.61
N ASP A 497 -20.87 25.93 -14.07
CA ASP A 497 -22.02 26.47 -14.82
C ASP A 497 -22.27 25.72 -16.14
N ARG A 498 -21.22 25.16 -16.76
CA ARG A 498 -21.32 24.39 -18.00
C ARG A 498 -21.89 22.99 -17.79
N LEU A 499 -21.96 22.50 -16.53
CA LEU A 499 -22.43 21.15 -16.25
C LEU A 499 -23.81 20.87 -16.87
N ALA A 500 -24.73 21.82 -16.78
CA ALA A 500 -26.09 21.67 -17.35
C ALA A 500 -26.07 21.51 -18.87
N GLU A 501 -25.08 22.08 -19.57
CA GLU A 501 -24.92 22.01 -21.01
C GLU A 501 -24.32 20.70 -21.49
N VAL A 502 -23.32 20.18 -20.74
CA VAL A 502 -22.60 18.93 -21.10
C VAL A 502 -23.30 17.68 -20.61
N LEU A 503 -24.18 17.81 -19.62
CA LEU A 503 -24.93 16.68 -19.03
C LEU A 503 -26.06 16.28 -19.99
N THR A 504 -25.87 15.14 -20.65
CA THR A 504 -26.79 14.62 -21.67
C THR A 504 -27.31 13.23 -21.30
N LYS A 505 -28.29 12.72 -22.08
CA LYS A 505 -28.80 11.35 -21.93
C LYS A 505 -27.72 10.25 -22.14
N ASP A 506 -26.67 10.60 -22.88
CA ASP A 506 -25.55 9.71 -23.18
C ASP A 506 -24.48 9.71 -22.08
N THR A 507 -24.70 10.46 -20.99
CA THR A 507 -23.81 10.51 -19.84
C THR A 507 -24.03 9.26 -18.98
N ALA A 508 -22.94 8.51 -18.75
CA ALA A 508 -22.93 7.33 -17.89
C ALA A 508 -22.93 7.72 -16.40
N MET A 509 -22.13 8.71 -16.05
CA MET A 509 -22.00 9.19 -14.67
C MET A 509 -21.34 10.57 -14.62
N VAL A 510 -21.49 11.23 -13.48
CA VAL A 510 -20.67 12.37 -13.04
C VAL A 510 -19.82 11.92 -11.87
N ILE A 511 -18.52 12.23 -11.90
CA ILE A 511 -17.58 11.89 -10.82
C ILE A 511 -16.81 13.12 -10.35
N THR A 512 -16.61 13.22 -9.03
CA THR A 512 -15.75 14.23 -8.40
C THR A 512 -15.17 13.69 -7.09
N GLU A 513 -14.23 14.44 -6.49
CA GLU A 513 -13.80 14.27 -5.09
C GLU A 513 -14.50 15.30 -4.21
N THR A 514 -14.76 15.00 -2.94
CA THR A 514 -15.32 15.97 -1.97
C THR A 514 -14.37 17.15 -1.77
N VAL A 515 -13.09 16.86 -1.68
CA VAL A 515 -11.97 17.81 -1.63
C VAL A 515 -10.96 17.37 -2.66
N THR A 516 -10.67 18.20 -3.64
CA THR A 516 -9.77 17.84 -4.75
C THR A 516 -8.31 17.76 -4.30
N ASN A 517 -7.58 16.78 -4.80
CA ASN A 517 -6.15 16.59 -4.50
C ASN A 517 -5.30 17.00 -5.72
N PRO A 518 -4.34 17.93 -5.59
CA PRO A 518 -3.77 18.49 -4.35
C PRO A 518 -4.25 19.91 -3.99
N LEU A 519 -5.06 20.55 -4.80
CA LEU A 519 -5.39 21.97 -4.64
C LEU A 519 -6.54 22.24 -3.64
N CYS A 520 -7.07 21.20 -3.01
CA CYS A 520 -8.07 21.26 -1.94
C CYS A 520 -9.35 22.05 -2.30
N GLY A 521 -9.68 22.19 -3.58
CA GLY A 521 -10.91 22.81 -4.00
C GLY A 521 -12.13 21.96 -3.61
N VAL A 522 -13.26 22.60 -3.33
CA VAL A 522 -14.48 21.94 -2.86
C VAL A 522 -15.60 22.17 -3.85
N PRO A 523 -15.95 21.15 -4.67
CA PRO A 523 -17.06 21.28 -5.63
C PRO A 523 -18.40 21.43 -4.90
N ASP A 524 -19.34 22.16 -5.51
CA ASP A 524 -20.71 22.28 -4.99
C ASP A 524 -21.49 20.98 -5.23
N LEU A 525 -21.33 20.02 -4.29
CA LEU A 525 -21.94 18.69 -4.37
C LEU A 525 -23.48 18.77 -4.47
N GLU A 526 -24.10 19.73 -3.76
CA GLU A 526 -25.55 19.90 -3.81
C GLU A 526 -26.04 20.27 -5.22
N ARG A 527 -25.36 21.21 -5.87
CA ARG A 527 -25.66 21.61 -7.23
C ARG A 527 -25.44 20.49 -8.22
N ILE A 528 -24.32 19.80 -8.12
CA ILE A 528 -23.97 18.64 -8.96
C ILE A 528 -25.03 17.55 -8.81
N GLY A 529 -25.32 17.16 -7.55
CA GLY A 529 -26.28 16.11 -7.25
C GLY A 529 -27.69 16.42 -7.75
N LYS A 530 -28.16 17.69 -7.62
CA LYS A 530 -29.45 18.12 -8.15
C LYS A 530 -29.52 17.99 -9.67
N LEU A 531 -28.48 18.44 -10.38
CA LEU A 531 -28.43 18.38 -11.84
C LEU A 531 -28.33 16.92 -12.34
N ALA A 532 -27.46 16.12 -11.78
CA ALA A 532 -27.27 14.71 -12.14
C ALA A 532 -28.58 13.92 -11.90
N ASN A 533 -29.17 14.03 -10.71
CA ASN A 533 -30.39 13.32 -10.33
C ASN A 533 -31.58 13.73 -11.20
N ALA A 534 -31.71 15.03 -11.59
CA ALA A 534 -32.76 15.50 -12.47
C ALA A 534 -32.68 14.85 -13.87
N GLN A 535 -31.51 14.47 -14.32
CA GLN A 535 -31.28 13.79 -15.60
C GLN A 535 -31.22 12.26 -15.47
N GLY A 536 -31.35 11.72 -14.25
CA GLY A 536 -31.22 10.29 -13.97
C GLY A 536 -29.80 9.74 -14.24
N VAL A 537 -28.77 10.60 -14.11
CA VAL A 537 -27.38 10.27 -14.27
C VAL A 537 -26.78 9.95 -12.90
N PRO A 538 -26.12 8.80 -12.71
CA PRO A 538 -25.45 8.46 -11.46
C PRO A 538 -24.42 9.50 -11.05
N PHE A 539 -24.42 9.89 -9.76
CA PHE A 539 -23.45 10.79 -9.16
C PHE A 539 -22.52 10.02 -8.23
N VAL A 540 -21.22 10.06 -8.51
CA VAL A 540 -20.14 9.34 -7.82
C VAL A 540 -19.23 10.35 -7.13
N VAL A 541 -18.95 10.15 -5.86
CA VAL A 541 -18.08 11.03 -5.08
C VAL A 541 -17.01 10.20 -4.36
N ASP A 542 -15.74 10.51 -4.61
CA ASP A 542 -14.65 10.02 -3.78
C ASP A 542 -14.51 10.93 -2.54
N ASN A 543 -14.88 10.39 -1.38
CA ASN A 543 -14.88 11.10 -0.10
C ASN A 543 -13.64 10.79 0.76
N THR A 544 -12.55 10.37 0.12
CA THR A 544 -11.33 9.97 0.85
C THR A 544 -10.71 11.12 1.63
N LEU A 545 -10.66 12.35 1.07
CA LEU A 545 -9.97 13.47 1.71
C LEU A 545 -10.79 14.15 2.81
N ALA A 546 -12.08 14.37 2.59
CA ALA A 546 -12.94 14.90 3.64
C ALA A 546 -13.26 13.86 4.70
N SER A 547 -13.37 12.62 4.33
CA SER A 547 -13.85 11.50 5.14
C SER A 547 -15.31 11.65 5.61
N PRO A 548 -15.94 10.61 6.15
CA PRO A 548 -17.31 10.71 6.66
C PRO A 548 -17.42 11.61 7.92
N ALA A 549 -16.30 11.94 8.57
CA ALA A 549 -16.31 12.87 9.69
C ALA A 549 -16.59 14.32 9.26
N ASN A 550 -16.18 14.69 8.04
CA ASN A 550 -16.30 16.08 7.58
C ASN A 550 -17.40 16.29 6.51
N CYS A 551 -17.80 15.25 5.78
CA CYS A 551 -18.85 15.34 4.77
C CYS A 551 -19.53 13.99 4.56
N GLN A 552 -20.85 14.02 4.29
CA GLN A 552 -21.67 12.89 3.89
C GLN A 552 -22.26 13.14 2.49
N PRO A 553 -21.55 12.76 1.40
CA PRO A 553 -22.00 13.06 0.03
C PRO A 553 -23.37 12.47 -0.34
N VAL A 554 -23.81 11.40 0.34
CA VAL A 554 -25.16 10.84 0.17
C VAL A 554 -26.25 11.88 0.41
N ASP A 555 -26.08 12.75 1.42
CA ASP A 555 -27.02 13.84 1.76
C ASP A 555 -27.10 14.90 0.65
N TRP A 556 -26.03 15.04 -0.10
CA TRP A 556 -25.92 15.98 -1.23
C TRP A 556 -26.28 15.35 -2.58
N GLY A 557 -26.79 14.13 -2.58
CA GLY A 557 -27.31 13.46 -3.76
C GLY A 557 -26.39 12.47 -4.44
N ALA A 558 -25.25 12.12 -3.85
CA ALA A 558 -24.40 11.07 -4.36
C ALA A 558 -25.11 9.70 -4.34
N ASP A 559 -24.97 8.95 -5.42
CA ASP A 559 -25.47 7.59 -5.55
C ASP A 559 -24.45 6.56 -5.06
N TYR A 560 -23.16 6.88 -5.25
CA TYR A 560 -22.00 6.08 -4.87
C TYR A 560 -20.99 6.97 -4.18
N VAL A 561 -20.55 6.55 -2.99
CA VAL A 561 -19.48 7.19 -2.25
C VAL A 561 -18.30 6.21 -2.14
N ILE A 562 -17.12 6.67 -2.52
CA ILE A 562 -15.90 5.86 -2.54
C ILE A 562 -14.95 6.34 -1.45
N HIS A 563 -14.24 5.40 -0.83
CA HIS A 563 -13.14 5.67 0.09
C HIS A 563 -11.93 4.81 -0.20
N SER A 564 -10.75 5.41 -0.15
CA SER A 564 -9.54 4.65 0.18
C SER A 564 -9.47 4.49 1.69
N THR A 565 -9.78 3.30 2.20
CA THR A 565 -9.73 3.02 3.65
C THR A 565 -8.29 3.02 4.19
N THR A 566 -7.30 2.94 3.30
CA THR A 566 -5.86 3.11 3.59
C THR A 566 -5.52 4.45 4.25
N LYS A 567 -6.33 5.51 4.01
CA LYS A 567 -6.03 6.88 4.41
C LYS A 567 -6.56 7.18 5.82
N TYR A 568 -7.34 8.21 5.99
CA TYR A 568 -7.83 8.67 7.31
C TYR A 568 -8.58 7.60 8.10
N LEU A 569 -9.32 6.71 7.44
CA LEU A 569 -10.06 5.64 8.11
C LEU A 569 -9.13 4.69 8.86
N SER A 570 -7.98 4.34 8.30
CA SER A 570 -6.97 3.53 9.01
C SER A 570 -5.99 4.38 9.83
N GLY A 571 -5.59 5.54 9.34
CA GLY A 571 -4.72 6.48 10.04
C GLY A 571 -3.23 6.14 10.08
N THR A 572 -2.79 5.03 9.49
CA THR A 572 -1.41 4.53 9.66
C THR A 572 -0.69 4.20 8.37
N ASN A 573 -1.39 4.19 7.22
CA ASN A 573 -0.86 3.78 5.91
C ASN A 573 -0.26 2.36 5.84
N ASP A 574 -0.50 1.51 6.84
CA ASP A 574 -0.09 0.10 6.90
C ASP A 574 -1.21 -0.87 6.51
N HIS A 575 -2.40 -0.36 6.26
CA HIS A 575 -3.58 -1.06 5.78
C HIS A 575 -3.78 -0.80 4.28
N ALA A 576 -4.22 -1.80 3.55
CA ALA A 576 -4.62 -1.68 2.15
C ALA A 576 -6.11 -2.02 2.00
N GLY A 577 -6.91 -1.04 1.57
CA GLY A 577 -8.33 -1.25 1.36
C GLY A 577 -9.04 -0.09 0.70
N GLY A 578 -10.27 -0.35 0.25
CA GLY A 578 -11.22 0.61 -0.28
C GLY A 578 -12.64 0.25 0.11
N ALA A 579 -13.55 1.19 -0.02
CA ALA A 579 -14.98 0.97 0.19
C ALA A 579 -15.80 1.67 -0.89
N VAL A 580 -16.93 1.07 -1.25
CA VAL A 580 -18.00 1.72 -2.01
C VAL A 580 -19.27 1.65 -1.18
N LEU A 581 -19.82 2.79 -0.87
CA LEU A 581 -21.07 2.95 -0.13
C LEU A 581 -22.13 3.48 -1.08
N VAL A 582 -23.38 3.01 -0.95
CA VAL A 582 -24.44 3.33 -1.90
C VAL A 582 -25.69 3.84 -1.21
N LYS A 583 -26.37 4.77 -1.89
CA LYS A 583 -27.61 5.41 -1.42
C LYS A 583 -28.77 4.44 -1.30
N CYS A 584 -28.81 3.38 -2.11
CA CYS A 584 -29.88 2.37 -2.05
C CYS A 584 -29.32 0.94 -2.21
N PRO A 585 -29.91 -0.08 -1.55
CA PRO A 585 -29.39 -1.44 -1.54
C PRO A 585 -29.35 -2.12 -2.92
N GLU A 586 -30.23 -1.72 -3.85
CA GLU A 586 -30.29 -2.28 -5.20
C GLU A 586 -28.97 -2.06 -5.96
N LYS A 587 -28.31 -0.89 -5.73
CA LYS A 587 -27.03 -0.58 -6.36
C LYS A 587 -25.90 -1.48 -5.83
N ALA A 588 -25.97 -1.91 -4.59
CA ALA A 588 -24.98 -2.82 -3.99
C ALA A 588 -25.00 -4.22 -4.63
N LYS A 589 -26.16 -4.70 -5.11
CA LYS A 589 -26.27 -6.04 -5.74
C LYS A 589 -25.39 -6.16 -6.98
N GLY A 590 -25.39 -5.14 -7.84
CA GLY A 590 -24.56 -5.10 -9.02
C GLY A 590 -23.06 -5.07 -8.68
N LEU A 591 -22.69 -4.26 -7.69
CA LEU A 591 -21.32 -4.17 -7.19
C LEU A 591 -20.85 -5.50 -6.56
N LYS A 592 -21.72 -6.18 -5.77
CA LYS A 592 -21.36 -7.47 -5.15
C LYS A 592 -21.11 -8.54 -6.20
N LYS A 593 -21.98 -8.62 -7.22
CA LYS A 593 -21.76 -9.55 -8.33
C LYS A 593 -20.45 -9.23 -9.09
N PHE A 594 -20.17 -7.95 -9.34
CA PHE A 594 -18.93 -7.54 -9.96
C PHE A 594 -17.70 -7.91 -9.10
N GLN A 595 -17.73 -7.57 -7.81
CA GLN A 595 -16.68 -7.87 -6.85
C GLN A 595 -16.34 -9.39 -6.83
N GLN A 596 -17.36 -10.23 -6.72
CA GLN A 596 -17.22 -11.70 -6.70
C GLN A 596 -16.66 -12.25 -8.02
N ASN A 597 -17.19 -11.78 -9.15
CA ASN A 597 -16.72 -12.24 -10.44
C ASN A 597 -15.26 -11.85 -10.70
N TRP A 598 -14.85 -10.69 -10.21
CA TRP A 598 -13.49 -10.18 -10.38
C TRP A 598 -12.53 -10.57 -9.24
N GLY A 599 -13.01 -11.27 -8.21
CA GLY A 599 -12.19 -11.66 -7.06
C GLY A 599 -11.57 -10.46 -6.34
N LEU A 600 -12.35 -9.39 -6.19
CA LEU A 600 -11.95 -8.13 -5.55
C LEU A 600 -12.52 -7.99 -4.13
N GLU A 601 -12.67 -9.10 -3.43
CA GLU A 601 -12.96 -9.10 -2.00
C GLU A 601 -11.74 -8.64 -1.21
N ILE A 602 -11.98 -7.87 -0.14
CA ILE A 602 -10.94 -7.51 0.80
C ILE A 602 -10.51 -8.75 1.60
N SER A 603 -9.24 -8.83 1.98
CA SER A 603 -8.77 -9.90 2.87
C SER A 603 -9.39 -9.75 4.27
N PRO A 604 -9.83 -10.85 4.91
CA PRO A 604 -10.33 -10.84 6.29
C PRO A 604 -9.36 -10.21 7.28
N LEU A 605 -8.06 -10.42 7.10
CA LEU A 605 -7.02 -9.82 7.94
C LEU A 605 -6.98 -8.29 7.81
N GLU A 606 -7.10 -7.77 6.58
CA GLU A 606 -7.16 -6.32 6.35
C GLU A 606 -8.44 -5.72 6.91
N THR A 607 -9.55 -6.47 6.88
CA THR A 607 -10.82 -6.05 7.49
C THR A 607 -10.72 -5.96 9.02
N GLU A 608 -10.08 -6.94 9.67
CA GLU A 608 -9.83 -6.92 11.12
C GLU A 608 -8.93 -5.75 11.52
N VAL A 609 -7.87 -5.49 10.74
CA VAL A 609 -7.00 -4.33 10.96
C VAL A 609 -7.79 -3.04 10.84
N LEU A 610 -8.59 -2.88 9.79
CA LEU A 610 -9.42 -1.69 9.59
C LEU A 610 -10.40 -1.49 10.74
N GLN A 611 -11.10 -2.53 11.19
CA GLN A 611 -12.02 -2.47 12.31
C GLN A 611 -11.36 -1.91 13.58
N LYS A 612 -10.17 -2.41 13.92
CA LYS A 612 -9.39 -1.91 15.06
C LYS A 612 -8.98 -0.46 14.89
N ARG A 613 -8.58 -0.05 13.69
CA ARG A 613 -8.13 1.32 13.37
C ARG A 613 -9.29 2.33 13.33
N MET A 614 -10.51 1.88 13.12
CA MET A 614 -11.69 2.76 13.12
C MET A 614 -12.17 3.15 14.53
N LEU A 615 -11.66 2.55 15.59
CA LEU A 615 -12.14 2.80 16.96
C LEU A 615 -11.93 4.24 17.44
N ASP A 616 -10.84 4.89 17.02
CA ASP A 616 -10.47 6.25 17.38
C ASP A 616 -10.57 7.23 16.18
N PHE A 617 -11.25 6.83 15.11
CA PHE A 617 -11.31 7.58 13.86
C PHE A 617 -11.81 9.02 14.03
N GLU A 618 -12.89 9.23 14.77
CA GLU A 618 -13.49 10.57 14.94
C GLU A 618 -12.54 11.52 15.71
N GLU A 619 -11.88 11.01 16.76
CA GLU A 619 -10.89 11.78 17.51
C GLU A 619 -9.65 12.10 16.67
N ARG A 620 -9.16 11.15 15.85
CA ARG A 620 -8.07 11.42 14.92
C ARG A 620 -8.46 12.47 13.88
N MET A 621 -9.66 12.38 13.29
CA MET A 621 -10.12 13.36 12.31
C MET A 621 -10.23 14.77 12.88
N GLN A 622 -10.67 14.91 14.13
CA GLN A 622 -10.65 16.21 14.80
C GLN A 622 -9.23 16.79 14.85
N ARG A 623 -8.23 15.97 15.25
CA ARG A 623 -6.83 16.41 15.29
C ARG A 623 -6.27 16.73 13.91
N PHE A 624 -6.58 15.93 12.87
CA PHE A 624 -6.21 16.25 11.50
C PHE A 624 -6.76 17.62 11.07
N ASN A 625 -8.02 17.94 11.39
CA ASN A 625 -8.63 19.22 11.08
C ASN A 625 -7.93 20.39 11.82
N GLU A 626 -7.67 20.23 13.12
CA GLU A 626 -7.03 21.24 13.95
C GLU A 626 -5.59 21.52 13.49
N ASN A 627 -4.79 20.45 13.31
CA ASN A 627 -3.40 20.55 12.90
C ASN A 627 -3.24 21.16 11.49
N SER A 628 -4.05 20.71 10.53
CA SER A 628 -3.99 21.25 9.18
C SER A 628 -4.42 22.71 9.10
N LEU A 629 -5.39 23.13 9.91
CA LEU A 629 -5.82 24.53 9.98
C LEU A 629 -4.71 25.40 10.58
N ALA A 630 -4.04 24.93 11.64
CA ALA A 630 -2.89 25.64 12.23
C ALA A 630 -1.74 25.79 11.22
N VAL A 631 -1.43 24.73 10.47
CA VAL A 631 -0.43 24.78 9.39
C VAL A 631 -0.85 25.76 8.30
N ALA A 632 -2.10 25.75 7.85
CA ALA A 632 -2.60 26.65 6.82
C ALA A 632 -2.46 28.12 7.25
N HIS A 633 -2.91 28.49 8.44
CA HIS A 633 -2.80 29.85 8.97
C HIS A 633 -1.33 30.30 9.14
N PHE A 634 -0.46 29.41 9.61
CA PHE A 634 0.96 29.69 9.69
C PHE A 634 1.55 30.03 8.31
N LEU A 635 1.24 29.20 7.30
CA LEU A 635 1.73 29.38 5.95
C LEU A 635 1.16 30.64 5.28
N GLU A 636 -0.14 30.96 5.48
CA GLU A 636 -0.74 32.20 4.97
C GLU A 636 -0.10 33.46 5.54
N ALA A 637 0.33 33.42 6.79
CA ALA A 637 1.00 34.55 7.47
C ALA A 637 2.49 34.68 7.09
N HIS A 638 3.09 33.66 6.50
CA HIS A 638 4.55 33.63 6.30
C HIS A 638 4.98 34.35 5.02
N SER A 639 5.96 35.25 5.13
CA SER A 639 6.42 36.13 4.03
C SER A 639 7.04 35.41 2.84
N ALA A 640 7.55 34.19 3.00
CA ALA A 640 8.12 33.36 1.93
C ALA A 640 7.07 32.58 1.13
N VAL A 641 5.81 32.58 1.55
CA VAL A 641 4.70 31.85 0.91
C VAL A 641 3.93 32.81 -0.01
N ASN A 642 3.60 32.33 -1.21
CA ASN A 642 2.83 33.09 -2.18
C ASN A 642 1.32 32.78 -2.08
N ARG A 643 0.98 31.51 -2.06
CA ARG A 643 -0.41 31.04 -2.01
C ARG A 643 -0.50 29.73 -1.23
N VAL A 644 -1.58 29.62 -0.44
CA VAL A 644 -1.93 28.42 0.31
C VAL A 644 -3.26 27.89 -0.20
N TYR A 645 -3.38 26.58 -0.32
CA TYR A 645 -4.57 25.85 -0.73
C TYR A 645 -5.00 24.91 0.39
N TYR A 646 -6.22 25.07 0.89
CA TYR A 646 -6.86 24.17 1.84
C TYR A 646 -8.38 24.28 1.75
N ALA A 647 -9.10 23.23 2.14
CA ALA A 647 -10.52 23.08 1.80
C ALA A 647 -11.45 24.18 2.31
N CYS A 648 -11.14 24.77 3.49
CA CYS A 648 -11.93 25.83 4.10
C CYS A 648 -11.32 27.23 3.91
N SER A 649 -10.44 27.43 2.91
CA SER A 649 -9.83 28.73 2.64
C SER A 649 -10.88 29.77 2.27
N PRO A 650 -11.04 30.87 3.06
CA PRO A 650 -12.03 31.90 2.75
C PRO A 650 -11.65 32.75 1.53
N SER A 651 -10.41 32.73 1.12
CA SER A 651 -9.87 33.49 -0.03
C SER A 651 -9.96 32.74 -1.35
N ASP A 652 -10.25 31.43 -1.33
CA ASP A 652 -10.31 30.61 -2.53
C ASP A 652 -11.76 30.38 -3.00
N VAL A 653 -12.08 30.89 -4.18
CA VAL A 653 -13.41 30.75 -4.81
C VAL A 653 -13.77 29.29 -5.05
N SER A 654 -12.76 28.43 -5.32
CA SER A 654 -12.96 26.98 -5.48
C SER A 654 -13.43 26.28 -4.20
N SER A 655 -13.30 26.95 -3.05
CA SER A 655 -13.76 26.46 -1.74
C SER A 655 -15.02 27.18 -1.24
N SER A 656 -15.69 27.93 -2.08
CA SER A 656 -16.90 28.69 -1.69
C SER A 656 -18.06 27.81 -1.18
N ALA A 657 -18.14 26.56 -1.60
CA ALA A 657 -19.11 25.57 -1.13
C ALA A 657 -18.73 24.93 0.24
N ALA A 658 -17.46 25.04 0.66
CA ALA A 658 -16.94 24.36 1.86
C ALA A 658 -17.72 24.66 3.15
N PRO A 659 -18.07 25.93 3.48
CA PRO A 659 -18.77 26.23 4.73
C PRO A 659 -20.14 25.55 4.87
N LYS A 660 -20.73 25.15 3.75
CA LYS A 660 -22.01 24.44 3.73
C LYS A 660 -21.85 22.93 3.77
N LEU A 661 -20.81 22.42 3.11
CA LEU A 661 -20.63 20.99 2.85
C LEU A 661 -19.76 20.30 3.90
N LEU A 662 -18.80 21.03 4.47
CA LEU A 662 -17.77 20.47 5.33
C LEU A 662 -17.90 20.94 6.78
N SER A 663 -17.73 20.01 7.72
CA SER A 663 -17.58 20.30 9.15
C SER A 663 -16.13 20.56 9.57
N GLY A 664 -15.15 20.26 8.71
CA GLY A 664 -13.71 20.48 8.89
C GLY A 664 -12.96 20.46 7.57
N ASN A 665 -11.73 20.95 7.55
CA ASN A 665 -10.95 21.11 6.30
C ASN A 665 -10.12 19.88 5.89
N GLY A 666 -10.23 18.77 6.62
CA GLY A 666 -9.38 17.60 6.35
C GLY A 666 -7.93 17.82 6.78
N GLY A 667 -7.02 16.93 6.35
CA GLY A 667 -5.62 16.96 6.76
C GLY A 667 -4.65 17.43 5.68
N VAL A 668 -5.11 18.00 4.55
CA VAL A 668 -4.22 18.39 3.44
C VAL A 668 -4.14 19.90 3.32
N VAL A 669 -2.91 20.38 3.23
CA VAL A 669 -2.58 21.79 2.92
C VAL A 669 -1.52 21.79 1.83
N SER A 670 -1.74 22.53 0.76
CA SER A 670 -0.73 22.72 -0.29
C SER A 670 -0.34 24.19 -0.39
N PHE A 671 0.87 24.48 -0.83
CA PHE A 671 1.30 25.86 -0.99
C PHE A 671 2.40 26.03 -2.05
N VAL A 672 2.59 27.25 -2.49
CA VAL A 672 3.63 27.67 -3.43
C VAL A 672 4.49 28.74 -2.77
N LEU A 673 5.81 28.65 -2.95
CA LEU A 673 6.76 29.63 -2.47
C LEU A 673 6.63 30.94 -3.27
N LYS A 674 6.94 32.09 -2.64
CA LYS A 674 6.87 33.40 -3.28
C LYS A 674 7.82 33.52 -4.47
N ASN A 675 8.99 32.94 -4.37
CA ASN A 675 9.89 32.76 -5.49
C ASN A 675 9.81 31.30 -5.94
N ASP A 676 8.92 31.04 -6.90
CA ASP A 676 8.55 29.71 -7.39
C ASP A 676 9.62 29.19 -8.36
N THR A 677 10.72 28.67 -7.81
CA THR A 677 11.81 28.05 -8.57
C THR A 677 12.19 26.71 -7.96
N GLU A 678 12.75 25.80 -8.79
CA GLU A 678 13.24 24.51 -8.30
C GLU A 678 14.37 24.68 -7.26
N GLU A 679 15.20 25.73 -7.39
CA GLU A 679 16.25 26.02 -6.41
C GLU A 679 15.66 26.34 -5.03
N ASN A 680 14.61 27.16 -4.96
CA ASN A 680 13.96 27.46 -3.68
C ASN A 680 13.17 26.27 -3.14
N LEU A 681 12.54 25.49 -4.01
CA LEU A 681 11.96 24.22 -3.61
C LEU A 681 13.04 23.30 -3.01
N ARG A 682 14.22 23.23 -3.60
CA ARG A 682 15.38 22.48 -3.10
C ARG A 682 15.82 22.97 -1.73
N ARG A 683 15.98 24.29 -1.55
CA ARG A 683 16.34 24.89 -0.25
C ARG A 683 15.31 24.58 0.84
N PHE A 684 14.04 24.57 0.50
CA PHE A 684 12.97 24.18 1.41
C PHE A 684 13.04 22.68 1.73
N TYR A 685 13.05 21.85 0.69
CA TYR A 685 12.77 20.41 0.80
C TYR A 685 13.98 19.58 1.22
N ASP A 686 15.19 19.86 0.69
CA ASP A 686 16.40 19.06 0.95
C ASP A 686 16.95 19.25 2.35
N GLY A 687 16.56 20.32 3.05
CA GLY A 687 16.96 20.56 4.43
C GLY A 687 16.36 19.53 5.40
N GLU A 688 16.90 19.51 6.60
CA GLU A 688 16.42 18.62 7.66
C GLU A 688 15.07 19.08 8.20
N PHE A 689 14.21 18.11 8.50
CA PHE A 689 13.02 18.21 9.31
C PHE A 689 13.20 17.28 10.51
N THR A 690 12.72 17.67 11.67
CA THR A 690 12.82 16.88 12.91
C THR A 690 11.54 16.14 13.23
N SER A 691 10.40 16.66 12.79
CA SER A 691 9.06 16.15 13.10
C SER A 691 8.21 15.87 11.84
N ILE A 692 8.62 16.37 10.68
CA ILE A 692 7.92 16.19 9.41
C ILE A 692 8.64 15.14 8.55
N PHE A 693 7.90 14.13 8.07
CA PHE A 693 8.45 13.07 7.23
C PHE A 693 8.30 13.39 5.73
N LYS A 694 9.30 13.07 4.94
CA LYS A 694 9.28 13.23 3.48
C LYS A 694 8.67 12.01 2.81
N ALA A 695 7.38 12.04 2.55
CA ALA A 695 6.65 10.92 1.96
C ALA A 695 5.47 11.39 1.08
N PRO A 696 5.11 10.62 0.02
CA PRO A 696 4.12 11.05 -0.97
C PRO A 696 2.67 10.65 -0.62
N THR A 697 2.41 10.07 0.55
CA THR A 697 1.08 9.64 0.98
C THR A 697 0.36 10.70 1.80
N LEU A 698 -0.76 10.35 2.43
CA LEU A 698 -1.56 11.20 3.31
C LEU A 698 -2.40 10.33 4.26
N GLY A 699 -3.00 10.95 5.28
CA GLY A 699 -3.85 10.26 6.25
C GLY A 699 -3.07 9.38 7.23
N SER A 700 -1.79 9.68 7.46
CA SER A 700 -0.95 9.10 8.50
C SER A 700 -1.09 9.88 9.79
N ASN A 701 -0.82 9.23 10.93
CA ASN A 701 -0.73 9.92 12.21
C ASN A 701 0.41 10.95 12.25
N GLU A 702 1.45 10.75 11.42
CA GLU A 702 2.57 11.67 11.29
C GLU A 702 2.32 12.69 10.15
N THR A 703 2.82 13.91 10.36
CA THR A 703 2.81 14.95 9.32
C THR A 703 3.84 14.65 8.22
N LEU A 704 3.38 14.72 6.97
CA LEU A 704 4.14 14.39 5.78
C LEU A 704 4.30 15.60 4.86
N VAL A 705 5.44 15.67 4.15
CA VAL A 705 5.71 16.67 3.12
C VAL A 705 6.18 16.03 1.82
N CYS A 706 5.75 16.58 0.70
CA CYS A 706 6.27 16.18 -0.61
C CYS A 706 6.17 17.29 -1.66
N PRO A 707 7.10 17.33 -2.65
CA PRO A 707 7.02 18.18 -3.82
C PRO A 707 6.06 17.54 -4.83
N TYR A 708 4.76 17.80 -4.67
CA TYR A 708 3.68 17.01 -5.27
C TYR A 708 3.77 16.90 -6.79
N SER A 709 3.92 18.02 -7.50
CA SER A 709 3.93 18.01 -8.97
C SER A 709 5.15 17.28 -9.55
N LEU A 710 6.30 17.34 -8.89
CA LEU A 710 7.48 16.56 -9.27
C LEU A 710 7.33 15.06 -9.03
N LEU A 711 6.37 14.64 -8.22
CA LEU A 711 6.10 13.22 -7.98
C LEU A 711 5.03 12.63 -8.90
N THR A 712 4.02 13.42 -9.25
CA THR A 712 2.85 12.92 -9.98
C THR A 712 2.84 13.33 -11.45
N HIS A 713 3.45 14.47 -11.76
CA HIS A 713 3.45 15.13 -13.08
C HIS A 713 4.87 15.43 -13.56
N TYR A 714 5.82 14.55 -13.25
CA TYR A 714 7.25 14.77 -13.51
C TYR A 714 7.60 15.00 -14.99
N HIS A 715 6.93 14.28 -15.88
CA HIS A 715 7.18 14.32 -17.31
C HIS A 715 6.20 15.23 -18.08
N ASP A 716 5.24 15.84 -17.40
CA ASP A 716 4.29 16.75 -18.02
C ASP A 716 4.96 18.09 -18.32
N SER A 717 4.61 18.73 -19.42
CA SER A 717 5.13 20.05 -19.77
C SER A 717 4.51 21.15 -18.87
N ASP A 718 5.08 22.35 -18.90
CA ASP A 718 4.50 23.48 -18.17
C ASP A 718 3.14 23.89 -18.76
N GLU A 719 2.94 23.68 -20.06
CA GLU A 719 1.66 23.89 -20.73
C GLU A 719 0.61 22.90 -20.23
N ASP A 720 0.95 21.61 -20.10
CA ASP A 720 0.04 20.59 -19.56
C ASP A 720 -0.36 20.91 -18.10
N LEU A 721 0.59 21.36 -17.29
CA LEU A 721 0.32 21.74 -15.90
C LEU A 721 -0.55 23.01 -15.82
N LEU A 722 -0.35 23.95 -16.71
CA LEU A 722 -1.15 25.19 -16.78
C LEU A 722 -2.60 24.86 -17.15
N GLU A 723 -2.83 23.90 -18.05
CA GLU A 723 -4.17 23.47 -18.46
C GLU A 723 -4.98 22.92 -17.28
N ILE A 724 -4.32 22.25 -16.34
CA ILE A 724 -4.95 21.72 -15.13
C ILE A 724 -4.76 22.63 -13.90
N GLU A 725 -4.28 23.85 -14.09
CA GLU A 725 -4.03 24.85 -13.03
C GLU A 725 -3.09 24.38 -11.90
N LEU A 726 -2.18 23.44 -12.18
CA LEU A 726 -1.29 22.84 -11.19
C LEU A 726 0.11 23.51 -11.19
N PRO A 727 0.52 24.20 -10.10
CA PRO A 727 1.85 24.79 -10.01
C PRO A 727 2.99 23.74 -10.10
N ARG A 728 4.04 24.02 -10.86
CA ARG A 728 5.20 23.11 -11.06
C ARG A 728 5.88 22.73 -9.75
N HIS A 729 6.09 23.67 -8.85
CA HIS A 729 6.79 23.44 -7.59
C HIS A 729 5.82 23.44 -6.39
N LEU A 730 4.62 22.89 -6.58
CA LEU A 730 3.64 22.77 -5.52
C LEU A 730 4.16 21.86 -4.41
N ILE A 731 4.15 22.36 -3.18
CA ILE A 731 4.48 21.62 -1.96
C ILE A 731 3.17 21.21 -1.29
N ARG A 732 3.04 19.91 -0.98
CA ARG A 732 1.89 19.41 -0.23
C ARG A 732 2.33 18.94 1.15
N ILE A 733 1.66 19.47 2.17
CA ILE A 733 1.69 18.97 3.54
C ILE A 733 0.46 18.07 3.73
N ALA A 734 0.66 16.90 4.27
CA ALA A 734 -0.42 16.08 4.80
C ALA A 734 -0.23 16.07 6.32
N SER A 735 -0.98 16.90 7.04
CA SER A 735 -0.92 17.00 8.49
C SER A 735 -1.27 15.67 9.13
N GLY A 736 -0.57 15.32 10.17
CA GLY A 736 -0.84 14.16 10.99
C GLY A 736 -1.82 14.45 12.13
N SER A 737 -2.03 13.47 12.99
CA SER A 737 -2.87 13.59 14.19
C SER A 737 -2.03 13.75 15.47
N GLU A 738 -0.87 14.41 15.38
CA GLU A 738 0.01 14.70 16.49
C GLU A 738 -0.74 15.50 17.58
N ASN A 739 -0.40 15.28 18.83
CA ASN A 739 -0.97 16.01 19.97
C ASN A 739 -0.41 17.44 20.10
N GLU A 740 0.80 17.68 19.57
CA GLU A 740 1.49 18.97 19.64
C GLU A 740 1.84 19.41 18.21
N ILE A 741 1.38 20.59 17.82
CA ILE A 741 1.60 21.14 16.47
C ILE A 741 2.87 22.01 16.40
N GLU A 742 3.36 22.49 17.54
CA GLU A 742 4.50 23.42 17.62
C GLU A 742 5.78 22.86 16.96
N PRO A 743 6.17 21.59 17.13
CA PRO A 743 7.32 21.02 16.43
C PRO A 743 7.18 21.06 14.90
N ILE A 744 5.98 20.82 14.39
CA ILE A 744 5.67 20.88 12.96
C ILE A 744 5.82 22.31 12.43
N ILE A 745 5.27 23.29 13.17
CA ILE A 745 5.40 24.72 12.81
C ILE A 745 6.86 25.16 12.87
N ALA A 746 7.64 24.70 13.85
CA ALA A 746 9.08 25.01 13.94
C ALA A 746 9.86 24.45 12.74
N ASP A 747 9.60 23.24 12.33
CA ASP A 747 10.21 22.63 11.13
C ASP A 747 9.85 23.42 9.86
N LEU A 748 8.59 23.78 9.66
CA LEU A 748 8.14 24.59 8.53
C LEU A 748 8.80 25.97 8.51
N ASN A 749 8.87 26.65 9.68
CA ASN A 749 9.52 27.94 9.81
C ASN A 749 11.01 27.88 9.44
N SER A 750 11.72 26.85 9.92
CA SER A 750 13.13 26.62 9.61
C SER A 750 13.33 26.34 8.11
N ALA A 751 12.44 25.54 7.50
CA ALA A 751 12.50 25.24 6.08
C ALA A 751 12.23 26.46 5.20
N LEU A 752 11.25 27.28 5.54
CA LEU A 752 10.90 28.51 4.84
C LEU A 752 12.00 29.59 4.97
N ALA A 753 12.65 29.69 6.14
CA ALA A 753 13.76 30.62 6.33
C ALA A 753 14.93 30.37 5.35
N ARG A 754 15.18 29.12 4.93
CA ARG A 754 16.21 28.78 3.94
C ARG A 754 15.89 29.31 2.53
N THR A 755 14.64 29.64 2.23
CA THR A 755 14.20 30.14 0.91
C THR A 755 14.27 31.66 0.77
N THR A 756 14.57 32.39 1.84
CA THR A 756 14.60 33.86 1.85
C THR A 756 15.98 34.45 1.56
N HIS A 757 16.97 33.64 1.34
CA HIS A 757 18.32 33.97 0.96
C HIS A 757 18.62 33.45 -0.44
#